data_d896d2a049ef657128a68abbb844770c
#
_entry.id   d896d2a049ef657128a68abbb844770c
#
_cell.length_a   1.000
_cell.length_b   1.000
_cell.length_c   1.000
_cell.angle_alpha   90.00
_cell.angle_beta   90.00
_cell.angle_gamma   90.00
#
_symmetry.space_group_name_H-M   'P 1'
#
loop_
_entity.id
_entity.type
_entity.pdbx_description
1 polymer ?
#
loop_
_entity_poly.entity_id
_entity_poly.type
_entity_poly.pdbx_seq_one_letter_code
_entity_poly.pdbx_strand_id
1 'polypeptide(L)'
;MNDSCDLHPAMFSALVGDKPEFVRLLLENGVCVRKFLEHEDTLCELYAHLPACFFLRKLAKRVQGGKIRKGQEPPPGSKKISLSHVADEVRHLLGSFTQPLYVPSRYKMTKDDVRLAVPSKGHIDLPCSGEELTPDTVWDPGRDLFLWAIVQNNTELAEIGWEQCRDCIAAALAACKILRKLAQETGEDDSEEAKEMRELANHYEKQAIGVFSECHSWDAQRVQKLLIRVSPSWGKTTCLWLALEADAKSFIAHSGVQALLTQIWCGELSVDNPHWKVLVCMVFFPFIYTGFLTFRRDEEIHRQAERTEQQKLAMDSVFSGSSDTKIKRHYRGPLQQSDSELKPLNCSSRLMSLFTSPQVKFYWNIASYFGFLWLFAVVLMIDFQDYPSWRELLLYVWLTSLVCEEVRQLYHDFDGSGFRRKAKMYISDLWNILDVLSIILFIAGLVCRLQASGTVFYVGKVVLCIDFIIFCLRLMAIFTISRTLGPKIIIVRKMMMDLFFFMFLLSIWVVAYGVAKQGILIHNEDRLNWIIRGAVYEPYLIIFGNVPTNIDNTQFDLGTCSVNGSDPLKPKCPMLNSDNMPAFPEWLTIIMLCVYLLFANILLLNLLIAIFNYTFQEVQDNTDTIWKFQRYELIKEYHSRPALPPPFILLSHIIIFIKGVLLRYPSHRHEHFRQELQRTEDEELLSWEAYMKDNYLASTRQDESQSVEHRIQDTAEKVGVMSELLEREQEMVSATMAKRLARLEEQVSESTKALRWIVDALKSQGCKSKMQPPLMTGRSSDRDDGESSGQETDEESAPHMFARQLQYPNSTVKRFPVPEEKVPWEVNFTLYHPPVYNQQDSSDSDSAVLDKYRNPEGRTGIRGKGALKSLGPNPILHPIITRWRDAERKVLEFLAIWEDAEKHWALPGGPAKPEECLAQTLERILGKKLHDKTKSKLDAGEQVYKGYVDDSRNTDNAWIETTIITLHCDKNTPLMTDLNRIVESSLSSHQPLQWQEVSSAASVCPYQREALRQIAQSHKTHF
;
A
#
# COMPACT_ATOMS: atom_id res chain seq x y z
N MET A 1 33.96 -9.93 35.38
CA MET A 1 32.82 -10.41 34.58
C MET A 1 32.06 -11.40 35.43
N ASN A 2 31.06 -10.87 36.18
CA ASN A 2 30.19 -11.72 37.00
C ASN A 2 29.28 -12.52 36.07
N ASP A 3 29.06 -13.79 36.42
CA ASP A 3 28.30 -14.72 35.59
C ASP A 3 26.89 -14.18 35.27
N SER A 4 26.61 -13.93 34.01
CA SER A 4 25.31 -13.48 33.53
C SER A 4 24.16 -14.49 33.82
N CYS A 5 24.51 -15.70 34.32
CA CYS A 5 23.53 -16.73 34.69
C CYS A 5 22.72 -16.36 35.96
N ASP A 6 23.23 -15.51 36.84
CA ASP A 6 22.50 -15.05 38.02
C ASP A 6 21.27 -14.16 37.69
N LEU A 7 21.24 -13.59 36.47
CA LEU A 7 20.16 -12.73 36.03
C LEU A 7 19.07 -13.47 35.22
N HIS A 8 19.26 -14.78 34.93
CA HIS A 8 18.28 -15.57 34.18
C HIS A 8 16.89 -15.67 34.84
N PRO A 9 16.80 -15.87 36.21
CA PRO A 9 15.49 -15.85 36.86
C PRO A 9 14.81 -14.48 36.80
N ALA A 10 15.56 -13.39 36.83
CA ALA A 10 15.03 -12.03 36.66
C ALA A 10 14.50 -11.82 35.25
N MET A 11 15.23 -12.29 34.21
CA MET A 11 14.82 -12.26 32.82
C MET A 11 13.52 -13.05 32.60
N PHE A 12 13.43 -14.27 33.19
CA PHE A 12 12.21 -15.07 33.12
C PHE A 12 11.02 -14.35 33.76
N SER A 13 11.21 -13.79 34.95
CA SER A 13 10.17 -13.03 35.66
C SER A 13 9.74 -11.77 34.92
N ALA A 14 10.68 -11.07 34.26
CA ALA A 14 10.39 -9.90 33.46
C ALA A 14 9.58 -10.25 32.19
N LEU A 15 9.90 -11.36 31.53
CA LEU A 15 9.18 -11.85 30.36
C LEU A 15 7.74 -12.29 30.71
N VAL A 16 7.58 -13.10 31.75
CA VAL A 16 6.27 -13.60 32.19
C VAL A 16 5.42 -12.47 32.80
N GLY A 17 6.06 -11.52 33.47
CA GLY A 17 5.42 -10.35 34.09
C GLY A 17 5.08 -9.21 33.13
N ASP A 18 5.36 -9.37 31.83
CA ASP A 18 5.17 -8.36 30.80
C ASP A 18 5.80 -7.01 31.16
N LYS A 19 7.15 -7.04 31.33
CA LYS A 19 7.95 -5.86 31.68
C LYS A 19 9.04 -5.62 30.64
N PRO A 20 8.70 -5.08 29.45
CA PRO A 20 9.64 -4.90 28.32
C PRO A 20 10.84 -4.03 28.68
N GLU A 21 10.67 -2.97 29.47
CA GLU A 21 11.75 -2.09 29.90
C GLU A 21 12.81 -2.85 30.73
N PHE A 22 12.37 -3.75 31.62
CA PHE A 22 13.30 -4.59 32.39
C PHE A 22 14.00 -5.62 31.49
N VAL A 23 13.30 -6.14 30.46
CA VAL A 23 13.91 -7.06 29.48
C VAL A 23 15.00 -6.34 28.70
N ARG A 24 14.77 -5.11 28.22
CA ARG A 24 15.78 -4.28 27.57
C ARG A 24 16.98 -4.03 28.48
N LEU A 25 16.71 -3.58 29.71
CA LEU A 25 17.76 -3.32 30.69
C LEU A 25 18.64 -4.56 30.99
N LEU A 26 18.04 -5.74 31.09
CA LEU A 26 18.76 -7.00 31.33
C LEU A 26 19.61 -7.38 30.11
N LEU A 27 19.13 -7.19 28.90
CA LEU A 27 19.88 -7.42 27.64
C LEU A 27 21.08 -6.46 27.54
N GLU A 28 20.88 -5.17 27.84
CA GLU A 28 21.96 -4.16 27.89
C GLU A 28 23.01 -4.48 28.96
N ASN A 29 22.61 -5.06 30.07
CA ASN A 29 23.52 -5.51 31.13
C ASN A 29 24.18 -6.87 30.85
N GLY A 30 24.07 -7.37 29.61
CA GLY A 30 24.84 -8.51 29.12
C GLY A 30 24.18 -9.87 29.32
N VAL A 31 22.88 -9.95 29.60
CA VAL A 31 22.15 -11.22 29.55
C VAL A 31 22.07 -11.68 28.08
N CYS A 32 22.66 -12.83 27.82
CA CYS A 32 22.69 -13.41 26.49
C CYS A 32 21.48 -14.30 26.26
N VAL A 33 20.59 -13.96 25.34
CA VAL A 33 19.39 -14.74 24.98
C VAL A 33 19.75 -16.18 24.63
N ARG A 34 20.93 -16.40 24.01
CA ARG A 34 21.40 -17.71 23.63
C ARG A 34 21.66 -18.61 24.85
N LYS A 35 22.27 -18.06 25.92
CA LYS A 35 22.49 -18.80 27.18
C LYS A 35 21.19 -18.97 27.97
N PHE A 36 20.33 -17.95 27.94
CA PHE A 36 19.04 -17.99 28.64
C PHE A 36 18.10 -19.07 28.10
N LEU A 37 18.03 -19.28 26.79
CA LEU A 37 17.21 -20.31 26.14
C LEU A 37 17.99 -21.57 25.77
N GLU A 38 19.16 -21.81 26.32
CA GLU A 38 19.97 -23.00 26.05
C GLU A 38 19.25 -24.31 26.37
N HIS A 39 18.39 -24.32 27.38
CA HIS A 39 17.62 -25.47 27.79
C HIS A 39 16.19 -25.45 27.23
N GLU A 40 15.75 -26.56 26.61
CA GLU A 40 14.38 -26.70 26.10
C GLU A 40 13.32 -26.49 27.19
N ASP A 41 13.64 -26.85 28.45
CA ASP A 41 12.73 -26.72 29.59
C ASP A 41 12.34 -25.24 29.85
N THR A 42 13.27 -24.29 29.71
CA THR A 42 12.99 -22.85 29.87
C THR A 42 11.97 -22.34 28.85
N LEU A 43 12.11 -22.75 27.60
CA LEU A 43 11.16 -22.37 26.53
C LEU A 43 9.79 -23.04 26.73
N CYS A 44 9.78 -24.32 27.19
CA CYS A 44 8.53 -24.99 27.54
C CYS A 44 7.80 -24.31 28.72
N GLU A 45 8.54 -23.84 29.70
CA GLU A 45 8.00 -23.08 30.83
C GLU A 45 7.46 -21.73 30.41
N LEU A 46 8.11 -21.01 29.50
CA LEU A 46 7.58 -19.76 28.91
C LEU A 46 6.25 -20.02 28.19
N TYR A 47 6.14 -21.08 27.39
CA TYR A 47 4.86 -21.43 26.74
C TYR A 47 3.81 -21.91 27.73
N ALA A 48 4.18 -22.44 28.88
CA ALA A 48 3.22 -22.82 29.93
C ALA A 48 2.66 -21.61 30.68
N HIS A 49 3.41 -20.52 30.76
CA HIS A 49 3.02 -19.26 31.42
C HIS A 49 2.46 -18.20 30.45
N LEU A 50 2.05 -18.61 29.25
CA LEU A 50 1.37 -17.68 28.31
C LEU A 50 0.10 -17.10 28.96
N PRO A 51 -0.21 -15.81 28.74
CA PRO A 51 -1.47 -15.23 29.15
C PRO A 51 -2.65 -15.92 28.43
N ALA A 52 -3.87 -15.64 28.86
CA ALA A 52 -5.08 -16.23 28.28
C ALA A 52 -5.34 -15.71 26.85
N CYS A 53 -4.50 -16.12 25.89
CA CYS A 53 -4.58 -15.75 24.47
C CYS A 53 -5.21 -16.85 23.61
N PHE A 54 -5.58 -16.50 22.38
CA PHE A 54 -6.21 -17.43 21.43
C PHE A 54 -5.28 -18.61 21.09
N PHE A 55 -3.98 -18.36 20.97
CA PHE A 55 -2.98 -19.42 20.71
C PHE A 55 -2.93 -20.45 21.83
N LEU A 56 -2.95 -20.02 23.11
CA LEU A 56 -2.95 -20.94 24.25
C LEU A 56 -4.20 -21.82 24.26
N ARG A 57 -5.38 -21.26 23.92
CA ARG A 57 -6.64 -22.04 23.80
C ARG A 57 -6.53 -23.13 22.73
N LYS A 58 -5.86 -22.86 21.61
CA LYS A 58 -5.60 -23.84 20.55
C LYS A 58 -4.60 -24.89 20.96
N LEU A 59 -3.50 -24.47 21.56
CA LEU A 59 -2.47 -25.37 22.08
C LEU A 59 -3.05 -26.34 23.10
N ALA A 60 -3.87 -25.85 24.04
CA ALA A 60 -4.59 -26.67 25.02
C ALA A 60 -5.51 -27.71 24.35
N LYS A 61 -6.28 -27.30 23.32
CA LYS A 61 -7.12 -28.24 22.55
C LYS A 61 -6.30 -29.35 21.87
N ARG A 62 -5.10 -29.02 21.36
CA ARG A 62 -4.20 -29.97 20.72
C ARG A 62 -3.59 -30.95 21.73
N VAL A 63 -3.17 -30.45 22.87
CA VAL A 63 -2.64 -31.26 23.97
C VAL A 63 -3.71 -32.24 24.51
N GLN A 64 -4.99 -31.81 24.59
CA GLN A 64 -6.12 -32.63 24.99
C GLN A 64 -6.61 -33.59 23.89
N GLY A 65 -6.46 -33.21 22.61
CA GLY A 65 -7.00 -33.95 21.44
C GLY A 65 -6.26 -35.22 21.03
N GLY A 66 -5.18 -35.60 21.71
CA GLY A 66 -4.49 -36.88 21.51
C GLY A 66 -5.38 -38.04 21.96
N LYS A 67 -6.25 -38.54 21.03
CA LYS A 67 -7.08 -39.75 21.13
C LYS A 67 -7.70 -40.06 22.51
N ILE A 68 -8.69 -39.30 22.91
CA ILE A 68 -9.67 -39.78 23.88
C ILE A 68 -10.66 -40.69 23.14
N ARG A 69 -10.53 -42.02 23.29
CA ARG A 69 -11.62 -42.96 23.05
C ARG A 69 -12.75 -42.57 24.02
N LYS A 70 -13.97 -42.33 23.46
CA LYS A 70 -15.17 -42.09 24.27
C LYS A 70 -15.27 -43.15 25.40
N GLY A 71 -15.14 -42.69 26.64
CA GLY A 71 -15.42 -43.50 27.82
C GLY A 71 -14.35 -43.64 28.88
N GLN A 72 -13.23 -42.91 28.85
CA GLN A 72 -12.27 -42.90 29.95
C GLN A 72 -12.05 -41.48 30.50
N GLU A 73 -12.31 -41.31 31.80
CA GLU A 73 -11.93 -40.09 32.53
C GLU A 73 -10.41 -39.91 32.50
N PRO A 74 -9.91 -38.66 32.34
CA PRO A 74 -8.48 -38.39 32.33
C PRO A 74 -7.86 -38.64 33.72
N PRO A 75 -6.66 -39.28 33.80
CA PRO A 75 -5.96 -39.38 35.04
C PRO A 75 -5.50 -37.98 35.50
N PRO A 76 -5.47 -37.71 36.83
CA PRO A 76 -5.03 -36.42 37.36
C PRO A 76 -3.50 -36.30 37.21
N GLY A 77 -3.10 -35.54 36.23
CA GLY A 77 -1.69 -35.21 35.93
C GLY A 77 -1.66 -34.32 34.68
N SER A 78 -1.52 -33.03 34.87
CA SER A 78 -1.48 -32.07 33.74
C SER A 78 -0.39 -32.51 32.76
N LYS A 79 -0.75 -32.85 31.54
CA LYS A 79 0.21 -33.09 30.45
C LYS A 79 0.99 -31.81 30.22
N LYS A 80 2.27 -31.80 30.52
CA LYS A 80 3.18 -30.69 30.25
C LYS A 80 3.11 -30.32 28.75
N ILE A 81 3.07 -29.04 28.46
CA ILE A 81 3.24 -28.51 27.09
C ILE A 81 4.65 -28.90 26.66
N SER A 82 4.78 -29.52 25.48
CA SER A 82 6.07 -29.86 24.88
C SER A 82 6.30 -29.06 23.63
N LEU A 83 7.56 -28.84 23.26
CA LEU A 83 7.91 -28.12 22.02
C LEU A 83 7.36 -28.78 20.76
N SER A 84 7.13 -30.09 20.76
CA SER A 84 6.48 -30.78 19.63
C SER A 84 5.05 -30.30 19.37
N HIS A 85 4.27 -30.02 20.42
CA HIS A 85 2.92 -29.49 20.30
C HIS A 85 2.96 -28.04 19.76
N VAL A 86 3.93 -27.24 20.22
CA VAL A 86 4.16 -25.88 19.72
C VAL A 86 4.59 -25.92 18.25
N ALA A 87 5.53 -26.80 17.89
CA ALA A 87 6.00 -26.98 16.52
C ALA A 87 4.87 -27.31 15.54
N ASP A 88 3.97 -28.22 15.95
CA ASP A 88 2.83 -28.62 15.13
C ASP A 88 1.82 -27.48 14.96
N GLU A 89 1.58 -26.68 16.01
CA GLU A 89 0.67 -25.55 15.93
C GLU A 89 1.27 -24.40 15.10
N VAL A 90 2.52 -24.06 15.30
CA VAL A 90 3.23 -23.06 14.51
C VAL A 90 3.32 -23.47 13.04
N ARG A 91 3.59 -24.74 12.76
CA ARG A 91 3.53 -25.28 11.40
C ARG A 91 2.14 -25.16 10.79
N HIS A 92 1.09 -25.34 11.57
CA HIS A 92 -0.29 -25.12 11.10
C HIS A 92 -0.53 -23.65 10.73
N LEU A 93 0.02 -22.70 11.51
CA LEU A 93 -0.12 -21.26 11.28
C LEU A 93 0.73 -20.78 10.09
N LEU A 94 1.96 -21.24 9.97
CA LEU A 94 2.85 -20.89 8.86
C LEU A 94 2.42 -21.55 7.54
N GLY A 95 1.90 -22.79 7.61
CA GLY A 95 1.47 -23.54 6.43
C GLY A 95 2.16 -24.91 6.34
N SER A 96 1.51 -25.83 5.62
CA SER A 96 1.98 -27.23 5.46
C SER A 96 3.28 -27.36 4.66
N PHE A 97 3.71 -26.32 3.97
CA PHE A 97 4.96 -26.25 3.20
C PHE A 97 6.19 -26.11 4.10
N THR A 98 6.03 -25.63 5.35
CA THR A 98 7.13 -25.48 6.31
C THR A 98 7.46 -26.81 6.98
N GLN A 99 8.77 -27.04 7.22
CA GLN A 99 9.20 -28.09 8.11
C GLN A 99 8.96 -27.69 9.56
N PRO A 100 8.76 -28.67 10.50
CA PRO A 100 8.63 -28.35 11.92
C PRO A 100 9.84 -27.56 12.43
N LEU A 101 9.58 -26.45 13.15
CA LEU A 101 10.65 -25.59 13.68
C LEU A 101 11.43 -26.27 14.81
N TYR A 102 10.75 -27.08 15.62
CA TYR A 102 11.35 -27.84 16.71
C TYR A 102 11.36 -29.32 16.33
N VAL A 103 12.54 -29.88 16.12
CA VAL A 103 12.71 -31.30 15.87
C VAL A 103 12.94 -31.99 17.23
N PRO A 104 12.21 -33.07 17.58
CA PRO A 104 12.42 -33.77 18.82
C PRO A 104 13.88 -34.19 18.94
N SER A 105 14.52 -33.73 20.01
CA SER A 105 15.92 -34.07 20.29
C SER A 105 16.09 -35.58 20.29
N ARG A 106 17.01 -36.12 19.48
CA ARG A 106 17.36 -37.54 19.43
C ARG A 106 17.92 -38.11 20.75
N TYR A 107 17.91 -37.33 21.81
CA TYR A 107 18.62 -37.68 23.07
C TYR A 107 17.85 -38.55 24.05
N LYS A 108 16.63 -39.00 23.77
CA LYS A 108 15.92 -39.98 24.62
C LYS A 108 15.06 -40.95 23.80
N MET A 109 15.61 -41.56 22.75
CA MET A 109 15.08 -42.85 22.32
C MET A 109 15.65 -43.94 23.19
N THR A 110 14.92 -44.38 24.18
CA THR A 110 15.20 -45.63 24.92
C THR A 110 15.13 -46.78 23.93
N LYS A 111 15.95 -47.80 24.16
CA LYS A 111 16.04 -49.02 23.33
C LYS A 111 14.70 -49.69 23.02
N ASP A 112 13.64 -49.34 23.71
CA ASP A 112 12.30 -49.92 23.54
C ASP A 112 11.45 -49.22 22.44
N ASP A 113 11.74 -47.94 22.14
CA ASP A 113 11.02 -47.18 21.08
C ASP A 113 11.50 -47.59 19.67
N VAL A 114 12.70 -48.15 19.54
CA VAL A 114 13.26 -48.61 18.25
C VAL A 114 12.52 -49.86 17.73
N ARG A 115 11.85 -50.63 18.59
CA ARG A 115 11.13 -51.84 18.19
C ARG A 115 9.73 -51.59 17.62
N LEU A 116 9.14 -50.42 17.82
CA LEU A 116 7.79 -50.10 17.37
C LEU A 116 7.73 -49.29 16.03
N ALA A 117 8.88 -48.91 15.48
CA ALA A 117 8.98 -48.08 14.28
C ALA A 117 9.56 -48.80 13.04
N VAL A 118 9.34 -50.12 12.90
CA VAL A 118 9.72 -50.81 11.68
C VAL A 118 8.47 -51.05 10.83
N PRO A 119 8.25 -50.27 9.75
CA PRO A 119 7.39 -50.70 8.65
C PRO A 119 8.22 -51.62 7.76
N SER A 120 7.64 -52.78 7.46
CA SER A 120 8.16 -53.78 6.58
C SER A 120 8.57 -53.28 5.18
N LYS A 121 9.80 -53.68 4.81
CA LYS A 121 10.34 -53.91 3.45
C LYS A 121 10.21 -52.77 2.41
N GLY A 122 11.30 -52.11 2.19
CA GLY A 122 11.66 -51.37 0.98
C GLY A 122 13.11 -50.94 1.05
N HIS A 123 14.00 -51.63 0.33
CA HIS A 123 15.39 -51.27 0.13
C HIS A 123 15.51 -49.83 -0.36
N ILE A 124 16.13 -48.99 0.40
CA ILE A 124 16.61 -47.67 -0.05
C ILE A 124 18.07 -47.61 0.35
N ASP A 125 18.94 -47.71 -0.66
CA ASP A 125 20.35 -47.40 -0.56
C ASP A 125 20.51 -45.91 -0.22
N LEU A 126 21.00 -45.63 1.01
CA LEU A 126 21.52 -44.34 1.39
C LEU A 126 22.97 -44.24 0.88
N PRO A 127 23.34 -43.15 0.18
CA PRO A 127 24.77 -42.87 -0.01
C PRO A 127 25.37 -42.44 1.32
N CYS A 128 26.36 -43.17 1.77
CA CYS A 128 27.24 -42.84 2.86
C CYS A 128 28.14 -41.66 2.45
N SER A 129 27.77 -40.44 2.79
CA SER A 129 28.73 -39.38 3.01
C SER A 129 28.46 -38.87 4.43
N GLY A 130 29.39 -39.27 5.32
CA GLY A 130 29.40 -38.87 6.72
C GLY A 130 29.80 -37.39 6.84
N GLU A 131 28.81 -36.53 6.85
CA GLU A 131 28.90 -35.23 7.47
C GLU A 131 28.01 -35.28 8.73
N GLU A 132 28.66 -35.31 9.88
CA GLU A 132 28.05 -35.10 11.18
C GLU A 132 27.34 -33.73 11.14
N LEU A 133 26.02 -33.77 11.01
CA LEU A 133 25.15 -32.63 11.28
C LEU A 133 25.33 -32.26 12.77
N THR A 134 26.19 -31.30 13.04
CA THR A 134 26.32 -30.70 14.36
C THR A 134 24.99 -30.07 14.76
N PRO A 135 24.53 -30.24 16.01
CA PRO A 135 23.19 -29.76 16.46
C PRO A 135 23.04 -28.24 16.46
N ASP A 136 24.09 -27.50 16.21
CA ASP A 136 24.15 -26.04 16.28
C ASP A 136 23.47 -25.28 15.11
N THR A 137 23.05 -25.95 14.04
CA THR A 137 22.61 -25.31 12.81
C THR A 137 21.12 -24.94 12.75
N VAL A 138 20.31 -25.40 13.69
CA VAL A 138 18.85 -25.21 13.66
C VAL A 138 18.32 -24.35 14.82
N TRP A 139 19.16 -24.09 15.82
CA TRP A 139 18.72 -23.37 17.02
C TRP A 139 19.01 -21.87 16.93
N ASP A 140 17.93 -21.08 16.91
CA ASP A 140 17.95 -19.62 16.89
C ASP A 140 17.12 -19.06 18.05
N PRO A 141 17.77 -18.73 19.18
CA PRO A 141 17.06 -18.25 20.37
C PRO A 141 16.41 -16.89 20.21
N GLY A 142 16.90 -16.04 19.32
CA GLY A 142 16.23 -14.78 18.97
C GLY A 142 14.88 -15.04 18.31
N ARG A 143 14.84 -15.97 17.36
CA ARG A 143 13.59 -16.44 16.74
C ARG A 143 12.61 -17.00 17.76
N ASP A 144 13.09 -17.80 18.70
CA ASP A 144 12.23 -18.48 19.68
C ASP A 144 11.60 -17.50 20.66
N LEU A 145 12.35 -16.50 21.12
CA LEU A 145 11.82 -15.40 21.92
C LEU A 145 10.80 -14.55 21.13
N PHE A 146 11.14 -14.22 19.89
CA PHE A 146 10.27 -13.47 19.01
C PHE A 146 8.95 -14.21 18.75
N LEU A 147 9.01 -15.50 18.42
CA LEU A 147 7.85 -16.33 18.19
C LEU A 147 6.94 -16.41 19.42
N TRP A 148 7.54 -16.57 20.60
CA TRP A 148 6.81 -16.59 21.88
C TRP A 148 6.07 -15.26 22.13
N ALA A 149 6.67 -14.13 21.83
CA ALA A 149 6.04 -12.82 21.96
C ALA A 149 4.92 -12.59 20.92
N ILE A 150 5.13 -12.99 19.67
CA ILE A 150 4.15 -12.86 18.57
C ILE A 150 2.87 -13.64 18.82
N VAL A 151 2.96 -14.87 19.35
CA VAL A 151 1.76 -15.69 19.57
C VAL A 151 0.86 -15.19 20.71
N GLN A 152 1.36 -14.30 21.57
CA GLN A 152 0.57 -13.59 22.60
C GLN A 152 0.03 -12.22 22.12
N ASN A 153 0.36 -11.80 20.91
CA ASN A 153 0.04 -10.47 20.40
C ASN A 153 0.67 -9.32 21.22
N ASN A 154 1.87 -9.54 21.78
CA ASN A 154 2.58 -8.53 22.55
C ASN A 154 3.54 -7.73 21.66
N THR A 155 3.23 -6.48 21.43
CA THR A 155 3.96 -5.62 20.49
C THR A 155 5.38 -5.30 20.99
N GLU A 156 5.51 -4.90 22.26
CA GLU A 156 6.78 -4.42 22.81
C GLU A 156 7.80 -5.55 22.99
N LEU A 157 7.35 -6.68 23.56
CA LEU A 157 8.21 -7.86 23.70
C LEU A 157 8.58 -8.49 22.34
N ALA A 158 7.65 -8.42 21.37
CA ALA A 158 7.93 -8.92 20.02
C ALA A 158 8.96 -8.03 19.31
N GLU A 159 8.95 -6.71 19.51
CA GLU A 159 9.96 -5.82 18.96
C GLU A 159 11.36 -6.15 19.50
N ILE A 160 11.47 -6.32 20.84
CA ILE A 160 12.74 -6.75 21.48
C ILE A 160 13.21 -8.10 20.93
N GLY A 161 12.28 -9.07 20.76
CA GLY A 161 12.58 -10.38 20.19
C GLY A 161 13.06 -10.30 18.75
N TRP A 162 12.44 -9.44 17.93
CA TRP A 162 12.79 -9.22 16.52
C TRP A 162 14.18 -8.58 16.36
N GLU A 163 14.51 -7.62 17.23
CA GLU A 163 15.86 -7.04 17.28
C GLU A 163 16.95 -8.11 17.47
N GLN A 164 16.67 -9.19 18.21
CA GLN A 164 17.59 -10.29 18.46
C GLN A 164 17.62 -11.34 17.33
N CYS A 165 16.70 -11.27 16.34
CA CYS A 165 16.67 -12.20 15.22
C CYS A 165 17.81 -11.93 14.22
N ARG A 166 18.45 -13.01 13.75
CA ARG A 166 19.49 -12.94 12.71
C ARG A 166 18.86 -12.79 11.31
N ASP A 167 17.85 -13.61 11.02
CA ASP A 167 17.09 -13.64 9.77
C ASP A 167 15.86 -12.74 9.92
N CYS A 168 16.08 -11.42 9.91
CA CYS A 168 15.08 -10.44 10.36
C CYS A 168 13.94 -10.21 9.36
N ILE A 169 14.21 -10.26 8.05
CA ILE A 169 13.17 -10.11 7.02
C ILE A 169 12.26 -11.34 7.02
N ALA A 170 12.83 -12.55 7.07
CA ALA A 170 12.03 -13.77 7.16
C ALA A 170 11.23 -13.84 8.46
N ALA A 171 11.82 -13.40 9.60
CA ALA A 171 11.14 -13.30 10.88
C ALA A 171 9.92 -12.39 10.82
N ALA A 172 10.05 -11.17 10.28
CA ALA A 172 8.96 -10.22 10.15
C ALA A 172 7.84 -10.74 9.23
N LEU A 173 8.18 -11.37 8.10
CA LEU A 173 7.20 -11.98 7.20
C LEU A 173 6.50 -13.20 7.82
N ALA A 174 7.23 -14.00 8.60
CA ALA A 174 6.64 -15.14 9.33
C ALA A 174 5.68 -14.65 10.42
N ALA A 175 6.03 -13.59 11.16
CA ALA A 175 5.14 -12.93 12.12
C ALA A 175 3.87 -12.41 11.45
N CYS A 176 4.01 -11.72 10.31
CA CYS A 176 2.88 -11.25 9.52
C CYS A 176 1.95 -12.41 9.14
N LYS A 177 2.49 -13.56 8.69
CA LYS A 177 1.71 -14.76 8.37
C LYS A 177 0.98 -15.34 9.58
N ILE A 178 1.68 -15.50 10.71
CA ILE A 178 1.13 -16.08 11.94
C ILE A 178 -0.01 -15.21 12.46
N LEU A 179 0.20 -13.89 12.57
CA LEU A 179 -0.79 -12.94 13.10
C LEU A 179 -2.03 -12.85 12.21
N ARG A 180 -1.87 -12.74 10.88
CA ARG A 180 -3.01 -12.74 9.94
C ARG A 180 -3.80 -14.03 10.02
N LYS A 181 -3.12 -15.17 10.20
CA LYS A 181 -3.77 -16.46 10.35
C LYS A 181 -4.50 -16.61 11.68
N LEU A 182 -3.92 -16.14 12.78
CA LEU A 182 -4.57 -16.10 14.09
C LEU A 182 -5.81 -15.20 14.05
N ALA A 183 -5.70 -14.00 13.49
CA ALA A 183 -6.83 -13.08 13.31
C ALA A 183 -7.97 -13.67 12.46
N GLN A 184 -7.65 -14.45 11.42
CA GLN A 184 -8.66 -15.14 10.59
C GLN A 184 -9.35 -16.28 11.35
N GLU A 185 -8.66 -16.95 12.25
CA GLU A 185 -9.17 -18.13 12.97
C GLU A 185 -9.90 -17.78 14.28
N THR A 186 -9.79 -16.56 14.79
CA THR A 186 -10.61 -16.04 15.90
C THR A 186 -12.10 -16.02 15.55
N GLY A 187 -12.47 -16.01 14.26
CA GLY A 187 -13.83 -16.27 13.79
C GLY A 187 -14.81 -15.09 13.88
N GLU A 188 -14.42 -14.00 14.51
CA GLU A 188 -15.16 -12.75 14.59
C GLU A 188 -14.31 -11.68 13.90
N ASP A 189 -14.65 -11.35 12.65
CA ASP A 189 -13.89 -10.36 11.87
C ASP A 189 -13.84 -8.97 12.51
N ASP A 190 -14.76 -8.69 13.45
CA ASP A 190 -14.91 -7.42 14.17
C ASP A 190 -14.41 -7.45 15.62
N SER A 191 -13.77 -8.53 16.08
CA SER A 191 -13.22 -8.54 17.44
C SER A 191 -12.02 -7.60 17.56
N GLU A 192 -11.90 -6.88 18.67
CA GLU A 192 -10.76 -5.98 18.96
C GLU A 192 -9.43 -6.72 18.87
N GLU A 193 -9.36 -7.92 19.44
CA GLU A 193 -8.17 -8.80 19.39
C GLU A 193 -7.74 -9.12 17.93
N ALA A 194 -8.72 -9.33 17.02
CA ALA A 194 -8.43 -9.59 15.61
C ALA A 194 -7.93 -8.34 14.87
N LYS A 195 -8.41 -7.15 15.24
CA LYS A 195 -7.93 -5.88 14.69
C LYS A 195 -6.50 -5.58 15.12
N GLU A 196 -6.20 -5.71 16.42
CA GLU A 196 -4.85 -5.56 16.96
C GLU A 196 -3.86 -6.50 16.28
N MET A 197 -4.21 -7.79 16.11
CA MET A 197 -3.38 -8.75 15.39
C MET A 197 -3.11 -8.34 13.93
N ARG A 198 -4.11 -7.76 13.25
CA ARG A 198 -3.94 -7.26 11.85
C ARG A 198 -3.05 -6.02 11.81
N GLU A 199 -3.20 -5.11 12.78
CA GLU A 199 -2.35 -3.92 12.90
C GLU A 199 -0.90 -4.30 13.16
N LEU A 200 -0.66 -5.21 14.10
CA LEU A 200 0.68 -5.75 14.38
C LEU A 200 1.26 -6.50 13.16
N ALA A 201 0.44 -7.25 12.43
CA ALA A 201 0.87 -7.89 11.18
C ALA A 201 1.29 -6.86 10.12
N ASN A 202 0.55 -5.76 9.99
CA ASN A 202 0.90 -4.69 9.06
C ASN A 202 2.16 -3.92 9.53
N HIS A 203 2.36 -3.79 10.83
CA HIS A 203 3.60 -3.23 11.39
C HIS A 203 4.81 -4.07 10.95
N TYR A 204 4.77 -5.40 11.12
CA TYR A 204 5.87 -6.26 10.69
C TYR A 204 6.04 -6.33 9.16
N GLU A 205 4.98 -6.18 8.38
CA GLU A 205 5.12 -6.01 6.92
C GLU A 205 5.92 -4.73 6.60
N LYS A 206 5.63 -3.61 7.28
CA LYS A 206 6.39 -2.36 7.12
C LYS A 206 7.85 -2.51 7.55
N GLN A 207 8.11 -3.18 8.69
CA GLN A 207 9.47 -3.45 9.15
C GLN A 207 10.27 -4.29 8.12
N ALA A 208 9.65 -5.35 7.57
CA ALA A 208 10.27 -6.14 6.51
C ALA A 208 10.60 -5.30 5.26
N ILE A 209 9.69 -4.41 4.84
CA ILE A 209 9.89 -3.50 3.71
C ILE A 209 11.02 -2.52 4.01
N GLY A 210 11.06 -1.95 5.21
CA GLY A 210 12.08 -0.98 5.60
C GLY A 210 13.48 -1.57 5.54
N VAL A 211 13.71 -2.70 6.21
CA VAL A 211 15.01 -3.40 6.16
C VAL A 211 15.35 -3.84 4.73
N PHE A 212 14.37 -4.35 3.98
CA PHE A 212 14.58 -4.76 2.59
C PHE A 212 14.94 -3.57 1.69
N SER A 213 14.33 -2.40 1.90
CA SER A 213 14.63 -1.16 1.16
C SER A 213 16.06 -0.70 1.44
N GLU A 214 16.50 -0.76 2.69
CA GLU A 214 17.87 -0.43 3.08
C GLU A 214 18.87 -1.38 2.43
N CYS A 215 18.61 -2.69 2.48
CA CYS A 215 19.41 -3.69 1.78
C CYS A 215 19.46 -3.44 0.27
N HIS A 216 18.32 -3.07 -0.35
CA HIS A 216 18.24 -2.85 -1.80
C HIS A 216 18.96 -1.59 -2.24
N SER A 217 18.95 -0.53 -1.43
CA SER A 217 19.67 0.71 -1.72
C SER A 217 21.19 0.51 -1.72
N TRP A 218 21.67 -0.43 -0.91
CA TRP A 218 23.09 -0.73 -0.76
C TRP A 218 23.61 -1.71 -1.84
N ASP A 219 22.97 -2.87 -1.99
CA ASP A 219 23.37 -3.90 -3.00
C ASP A 219 22.16 -4.69 -3.50
N ALA A 220 21.69 -4.33 -4.70
CA ALA A 220 20.56 -4.98 -5.35
C ALA A 220 20.81 -6.47 -5.69
N GLN A 221 22.05 -6.92 -5.88
CA GLN A 221 22.36 -8.33 -6.22
C GLN A 221 22.34 -9.20 -4.95
N ARG A 222 22.91 -8.71 -3.87
CA ARG A 222 22.89 -9.43 -2.57
C ARG A 222 21.47 -9.58 -2.05
N VAL A 223 20.66 -8.55 -2.17
CA VAL A 223 19.27 -8.60 -1.70
C VAL A 223 18.42 -9.59 -2.49
N GLN A 224 18.67 -9.78 -3.77
CA GLN A 224 17.99 -10.81 -4.56
C GLN A 224 18.31 -12.22 -4.04
N LYS A 225 19.54 -12.48 -3.61
CA LYS A 225 19.92 -13.76 -2.96
C LYS A 225 19.16 -13.96 -1.65
N LEU A 226 18.97 -12.91 -0.84
CA LEU A 226 18.15 -12.98 0.39
C LEU A 226 16.71 -13.42 0.13
N LEU A 227 16.07 -12.96 -0.96
CA LEU A 227 14.69 -13.32 -1.28
C LEU A 227 14.49 -14.79 -1.59
N ILE A 228 15.44 -15.41 -2.29
CA ILE A 228 15.38 -16.82 -2.74
C ILE A 228 16.15 -17.78 -1.85
N ARG A 229 16.90 -17.29 -0.88
CA ARG A 229 17.63 -18.07 0.12
C ARG A 229 16.68 -18.93 0.92
N VAL A 230 17.05 -20.19 1.13
CA VAL A 230 16.34 -21.10 2.02
C VAL A 230 16.73 -20.83 3.46
N SER A 231 15.79 -20.32 4.27
CA SER A 231 16.00 -20.09 5.70
C SER A 231 15.82 -21.37 6.50
N PRO A 232 16.88 -21.88 7.11
CA PRO A 232 16.76 -23.06 8.00
C PRO A 232 16.00 -22.72 9.29
N SER A 233 16.09 -21.48 9.77
CA SER A 233 15.40 -21.01 10.98
C SER A 233 13.88 -20.99 10.84
N TRP A 234 13.36 -20.80 9.63
CA TRP A 234 11.91 -20.69 9.36
C TRP A 234 11.36 -21.89 8.57
N GLY A 235 11.78 -23.11 8.95
CA GLY A 235 11.23 -24.34 8.39
C GLY A 235 11.61 -24.58 6.93
N LYS A 236 12.82 -24.20 6.53
CA LYS A 236 13.35 -24.30 5.16
C LYS A 236 12.48 -23.63 4.10
N THR A 237 12.04 -22.43 4.38
CA THR A 237 11.28 -21.58 3.45
C THR A 237 12.12 -20.40 2.94
N THR A 238 11.60 -19.67 1.97
CA THR A 238 12.22 -18.44 1.44
C THR A 238 11.44 -17.21 1.86
N CYS A 239 12.08 -16.03 1.94
CA CYS A 239 11.40 -14.76 2.21
C CYS A 239 10.28 -14.50 1.22
N LEU A 240 10.52 -14.78 -0.06
CA LEU A 240 9.54 -14.60 -1.13
C LEU A 240 8.29 -15.49 -0.94
N TRP A 241 8.50 -16.75 -0.50
CA TRP A 241 7.39 -17.67 -0.23
C TRP A 241 6.59 -17.27 1.00
N LEU A 242 7.29 -16.88 2.08
CA LEU A 242 6.64 -16.35 3.30
C LEU A 242 5.80 -15.11 2.99
N ALA A 243 6.31 -14.18 2.19
CA ALA A 243 5.58 -12.97 1.79
C ALA A 243 4.31 -13.30 0.99
N LEU A 244 4.37 -14.28 0.08
CA LEU A 244 3.21 -14.71 -0.68
C LEU A 244 2.13 -15.31 0.24
N GLU A 245 2.53 -16.27 1.06
CA GLU A 245 1.63 -16.96 1.96
C GLU A 245 1.06 -16.05 3.06
N ALA A 246 1.80 -15.01 3.43
CA ALA A 246 1.34 -13.97 4.35
C ALA A 246 0.37 -12.96 3.69
N ASP A 247 0.17 -13.02 2.36
CA ASP A 247 -0.56 -11.99 1.59
C ASP A 247 0.08 -10.58 1.76
N ALA A 248 1.41 -10.52 1.90
CA ALA A 248 2.17 -9.28 2.09
C ALA A 248 2.31 -8.53 0.75
N LYS A 249 1.22 -7.87 0.34
CA LYS A 249 1.10 -7.23 -0.98
C LYS A 249 2.10 -6.10 -1.17
N SER A 250 2.30 -5.29 -0.15
CA SER A 250 3.21 -4.15 -0.20
C SER A 250 4.67 -4.58 -0.31
N PHE A 251 5.06 -5.65 0.39
CA PHE A 251 6.39 -6.23 0.27
C PHE A 251 6.66 -6.79 -1.13
N ILE A 252 5.72 -7.56 -1.68
CA ILE A 252 5.87 -8.11 -3.05
C ILE A 252 5.84 -7.00 -4.10
N ALA A 253 5.11 -5.91 -3.86
CA ALA A 253 5.07 -4.75 -4.76
C ALA A 253 6.36 -3.92 -4.78
N HIS A 254 7.28 -4.15 -3.85
CA HIS A 254 8.55 -3.42 -3.78
C HIS A 254 9.40 -3.58 -5.06
N SER A 255 10.08 -2.51 -5.48
CA SER A 255 10.86 -2.46 -6.73
C SER A 255 11.90 -3.56 -6.85
N GLY A 256 12.62 -3.86 -5.76
CA GLY A 256 13.64 -4.92 -5.71
C GLY A 256 13.07 -6.32 -5.93
N VAL A 257 11.89 -6.62 -5.33
CA VAL A 257 11.19 -7.89 -5.55
C VAL A 257 10.70 -7.99 -7.00
N GLN A 258 10.12 -6.90 -7.53
CA GLN A 258 9.65 -6.86 -8.92
C GLN A 258 10.79 -6.96 -9.95
N ALA A 259 11.98 -6.45 -9.62
CA ALA A 259 13.17 -6.62 -10.45
C ALA A 259 13.58 -8.10 -10.55
N LEU A 260 13.63 -8.81 -9.41
CA LEU A 260 13.87 -10.26 -9.39
C LEU A 260 12.80 -11.02 -10.19
N LEU A 261 11.53 -10.71 -9.99
CA LEU A 261 10.43 -11.34 -10.73
C LEU A 261 10.54 -11.10 -12.24
N THR A 262 11.01 -9.91 -12.65
CA THR A 262 11.25 -9.61 -14.08
C THR A 262 12.40 -10.45 -14.63
N GLN A 263 13.48 -10.64 -13.87
CA GLN A 263 14.57 -11.54 -14.27
C GLN A 263 14.10 -12.98 -14.44
N ILE A 264 13.29 -13.48 -13.48
CA ILE A 264 12.71 -14.83 -13.57
C ILE A 264 11.78 -14.93 -14.79
N TRP A 265 10.98 -13.90 -15.07
CA TRP A 265 10.09 -13.83 -16.23
C TRP A 265 10.83 -13.93 -17.56
N CYS A 266 11.93 -13.20 -17.67
CA CYS A 266 12.79 -13.24 -18.88
C CYS A 266 13.64 -14.52 -18.95
N GLY A 267 13.94 -15.17 -17.81
CA GLY A 267 14.81 -16.34 -17.74
C GLY A 267 16.26 -16.01 -18.09
N GLU A 268 16.84 -16.70 -19.08
CA GLU A 268 18.19 -16.44 -19.59
C GLU A 268 18.25 -15.27 -20.58
N LEU A 269 17.08 -14.74 -21.02
CA LEU A 269 17.04 -13.55 -21.87
C LEU A 269 17.37 -12.31 -21.04
N SER A 270 18.09 -11.34 -21.63
CA SER A 270 18.29 -10.04 -20.99
C SER A 270 16.97 -9.30 -20.85
N VAL A 271 16.83 -8.58 -19.73
CA VAL A 271 15.66 -7.74 -19.42
C VAL A 271 15.52 -6.59 -20.43
N ASP A 272 16.62 -6.13 -20.99
CA ASP A 272 16.69 -5.00 -21.93
C ASP A 272 16.16 -5.32 -23.34
N ASN A 273 15.86 -6.60 -23.62
CA ASN A 273 15.28 -6.98 -24.90
C ASN A 273 13.85 -6.45 -25.03
N PRO A 274 13.53 -5.61 -26.04
CA PRO A 274 12.18 -5.16 -26.28
C PRO A 274 11.28 -6.32 -26.70
N HIS A 275 10.04 -6.33 -26.24
CA HIS A 275 9.08 -7.42 -26.45
C HIS A 275 8.90 -7.82 -27.92
N TRP A 276 8.94 -6.84 -28.86
CA TRP A 276 8.78 -7.13 -30.27
C TRP A 276 9.93 -7.97 -30.85
N LYS A 277 11.20 -7.79 -30.36
CA LYS A 277 12.32 -8.63 -30.79
C LYS A 277 12.14 -10.08 -30.34
N VAL A 278 11.64 -10.28 -29.12
CA VAL A 278 11.35 -11.62 -28.60
C VAL A 278 10.26 -12.28 -29.43
N LEU A 279 9.18 -11.55 -29.78
CA LEU A 279 8.11 -12.04 -30.65
C LEU A 279 8.60 -12.42 -32.07
N VAL A 280 9.45 -11.62 -32.67
CA VAL A 280 10.06 -11.92 -33.98
C VAL A 280 10.90 -13.19 -33.91
N CYS A 281 11.76 -13.33 -32.90
CA CYS A 281 12.60 -14.51 -32.72
C CYS A 281 11.79 -15.77 -32.33
N MET A 282 10.63 -15.60 -31.70
CA MET A 282 9.73 -16.69 -31.40
C MET A 282 9.16 -17.33 -32.68
N VAL A 283 8.85 -16.53 -33.72
CA VAL A 283 8.33 -16.99 -35.02
C VAL A 283 9.47 -17.38 -35.95
N PHE A 284 10.52 -16.56 -36.01
CA PHE A 284 11.69 -16.76 -36.88
C PHE A 284 12.93 -17.04 -36.00
N PHE A 285 12.99 -18.25 -35.41
CA PHE A 285 14.08 -18.64 -34.51
C PHE A 285 15.51 -18.48 -35.07
N PRO A 286 15.82 -18.51 -36.39
CA PRO A 286 17.16 -18.29 -36.88
C PRO A 286 17.76 -16.93 -36.52
N PHE A 287 16.93 -15.90 -36.27
CA PHE A 287 17.41 -14.57 -35.84
C PHE A 287 18.13 -14.58 -34.47
N ILE A 288 17.95 -15.62 -33.65
CA ILE A 288 18.66 -15.77 -32.37
C ILE A 288 20.17 -15.83 -32.59
N TYR A 289 20.60 -16.39 -33.74
CA TYR A 289 22.04 -16.58 -34.07
C TYR A 289 22.70 -15.33 -34.64
N THR A 290 21.93 -14.32 -35.04
CA THR A 290 22.43 -13.04 -35.59
C THR A 290 22.74 -11.99 -34.52
N GLY A 291 22.62 -12.31 -33.23
CA GLY A 291 22.79 -11.32 -32.14
C GLY A 291 21.61 -10.37 -31.97
N PHE A 292 20.44 -10.68 -32.57
CA PHE A 292 19.23 -9.86 -32.48
C PHE A 292 18.65 -9.84 -31.08
N LEU A 293 18.88 -10.92 -30.30
CA LEU A 293 18.55 -11.00 -28.85
C LEU A 293 19.86 -11.09 -28.05
N THR A 294 19.87 -10.37 -26.93
CA THR A 294 20.90 -10.44 -25.92
C THR A 294 20.53 -11.43 -24.82
N PHE A 295 21.51 -12.19 -24.31
CA PHE A 295 21.33 -13.15 -23.23
C PHE A 295 22.04 -12.65 -21.98
N ARG A 296 21.42 -12.83 -20.81
CA ARG A 296 21.95 -12.38 -19.53
C ARG A 296 23.36 -12.92 -19.25
N ARG A 297 23.60 -14.19 -19.57
CA ARG A 297 24.92 -14.81 -19.35
C ARG A 297 26.01 -14.16 -20.20
N ASP A 298 25.71 -13.79 -21.43
CA ASP A 298 26.67 -13.09 -22.31
C ASP A 298 26.95 -11.68 -21.76
N GLU A 299 25.96 -10.99 -21.23
CA GLU A 299 26.14 -9.68 -20.56
C GLU A 299 26.96 -9.77 -19.28
N GLU A 300 26.74 -10.81 -18.46
CA GLU A 300 27.54 -11.06 -17.26
C GLU A 300 29.00 -11.30 -17.59
N ILE A 301 29.30 -12.07 -18.66
CA ILE A 301 30.66 -12.28 -19.16
C ILE A 301 31.30 -10.95 -19.61
N HIS A 302 30.54 -10.13 -20.34
CA HIS A 302 31.01 -8.79 -20.75
C HIS A 302 31.33 -7.90 -19.56
N ARG A 303 30.40 -7.81 -18.58
CA ARG A 303 30.60 -7.02 -17.36
C ARG A 303 31.78 -7.51 -16.53
N GLN A 304 32.00 -8.82 -16.45
CA GLN A 304 33.19 -9.36 -15.79
C GLN A 304 34.47 -9.01 -16.52
N ALA A 305 34.45 -9.09 -17.85
CA ALA A 305 35.62 -8.70 -18.68
C ALA A 305 35.93 -7.21 -18.50
N GLU A 306 34.95 -6.33 -18.54
CA GLU A 306 35.10 -4.89 -18.30
C GLU A 306 35.65 -4.56 -16.90
N ARG A 307 35.09 -5.22 -15.84
CA ARG A 307 35.61 -5.06 -14.47
C ARG A 307 37.09 -5.50 -14.36
N THR A 308 37.43 -6.62 -14.99
CA THR A 308 38.83 -7.13 -15.01
C THR A 308 39.76 -6.17 -15.74
N GLU A 309 39.27 -5.56 -16.81
CA GLU A 309 40.03 -4.58 -17.58
C GLU A 309 40.20 -3.25 -16.80
N GLN A 310 39.16 -2.77 -16.16
CA GLN A 310 39.22 -1.60 -15.27
C GLN A 310 40.15 -1.84 -14.09
N GLN A 311 40.11 -3.03 -13.48
CA GLN A 311 41.05 -3.40 -12.41
C GLN A 311 42.49 -3.46 -12.87
N LYS A 312 42.75 -3.96 -14.10
CA LYS A 312 44.09 -3.94 -14.71
C LYS A 312 44.55 -2.50 -14.96
N LEU A 313 43.72 -1.66 -15.53
CA LEU A 313 44.03 -0.24 -15.76
C LEU A 313 44.23 0.54 -14.44
N ALA A 314 43.44 0.27 -13.42
CA ALA A 314 43.65 0.84 -12.09
C ALA A 314 44.96 0.35 -11.44
N MET A 315 45.30 -0.92 -11.59
CA MET A 315 46.59 -1.47 -11.14
C MET A 315 47.78 -0.88 -11.92
N ASP A 316 47.67 -0.75 -13.22
CA ASP A 316 48.71 -0.14 -14.05
C ASP A 316 48.91 1.35 -13.77
N SER A 317 47.85 2.10 -13.44
CA SER A 317 47.94 3.47 -12.98
C SER A 317 48.59 3.66 -11.61
N VAL A 318 48.38 2.72 -10.69
CA VAL A 318 49.04 2.70 -9.38
C VAL A 318 50.50 2.28 -9.48
N PHE A 319 50.85 1.43 -10.47
CA PHE A 319 52.25 0.96 -10.66
C PHE A 319 53.15 1.90 -11.50
N SER A 320 52.54 2.83 -12.26
CA SER A 320 53.34 3.84 -13.01
C SER A 320 53.90 4.93 -12.13
N GLY A 321 53.51 5.02 -10.86
CA GLY A 321 53.97 6.04 -9.90
C GLY A 321 55.01 5.57 -8.86
N SER A 322 55.40 4.30 -8.83
CA SER A 322 56.36 3.80 -7.79
C SER A 322 57.45 2.92 -8.37
N SER A 323 58.69 3.39 -8.29
CA SER A 323 59.89 2.68 -8.72
C SER A 323 60.48 1.71 -7.66
N ASP A 324 59.72 1.23 -6.69
CA ASP A 324 60.23 0.38 -5.63
C ASP A 324 59.80 -1.08 -5.81
N THR A 325 60.71 -1.91 -6.18
CA THR A 325 60.62 -3.35 -6.50
C THR A 325 60.37 -4.25 -5.27
N LYS A 326 60.30 -3.74 -4.04
CA LYS A 326 60.14 -4.55 -2.81
C LYS A 326 58.67 -4.70 -2.32
N ILE A 327 57.74 -3.95 -2.87
CA ILE A 327 56.33 -4.01 -2.45
C ILE A 327 55.52 -5.10 -3.17
N LYS A 328 56.09 -5.76 -4.17
CA LYS A 328 55.43 -6.83 -4.96
C LYS A 328 55.04 -8.10 -4.25
N ARG A 329 55.41 -8.30 -2.97
CA ARG A 329 55.12 -9.56 -2.28
C ARG A 329 54.07 -9.55 -1.17
N HIS A 330 53.50 -8.41 -0.80
CA HIS A 330 52.63 -8.30 0.36
C HIS A 330 51.14 -7.95 0.07
N TYR A 331 50.78 -7.70 -1.19
CA TYR A 331 49.39 -7.46 -1.59
C TYR A 331 48.81 -8.61 -2.43
N ARG A 332 48.97 -9.84 -1.93
CA ARG A 332 48.13 -10.96 -2.37
C ARG A 332 47.17 -11.26 -1.24
N GLY A 333 46.14 -10.41 -1.10
CA GLY A 333 44.98 -10.67 -0.29
C GLY A 333 44.20 -11.85 -0.86
N PRO A 334 43.59 -12.69 0.00
CA PRO A 334 42.80 -13.83 -0.44
C PRO A 334 41.43 -13.41 -0.92
N LEU A 335 41.33 -13.00 -2.15
CA LEU A 335 40.06 -12.90 -2.89
C LEU A 335 40.15 -13.82 -4.09
N GLN A 336 40.35 -15.11 -3.77
CA GLN A 336 40.05 -16.17 -4.71
C GLN A 336 38.63 -16.63 -4.44
N GLN A 337 37.65 -15.77 -4.88
CA GLN A 337 36.35 -16.25 -5.22
C GLN A 337 36.54 -17.26 -6.33
N SER A 338 36.06 -18.49 -6.16
CA SER A 338 36.08 -19.53 -7.18
C SER A 338 35.29 -19.03 -8.39
N ASP A 339 35.97 -18.34 -9.29
CA ASP A 339 35.44 -17.99 -10.61
C ASP A 339 35.28 -19.33 -11.36
N SER A 340 34.09 -19.90 -11.25
CA SER A 340 33.61 -20.82 -12.26
C SER A 340 33.57 -20.01 -13.56
N GLU A 341 34.51 -20.22 -14.46
CA GLU A 341 34.51 -19.61 -15.80
C GLU A 341 33.14 -19.78 -16.44
N LEU A 342 32.35 -18.69 -16.45
CA LEU A 342 31.09 -18.64 -17.17
C LEU A 342 31.32 -18.83 -18.65
N LYS A 343 30.97 -20.00 -19.17
CA LYS A 343 31.12 -20.30 -20.60
C LYS A 343 29.95 -19.70 -21.37
N PRO A 344 30.19 -19.08 -22.56
CA PRO A 344 29.12 -18.56 -23.41
C PRO A 344 28.15 -19.67 -23.81
N LEU A 345 26.87 -19.31 -23.98
CA LEU A 345 25.82 -20.24 -24.37
C LEU A 345 26.08 -20.83 -25.76
N ASN A 346 26.05 -22.15 -25.88
CA ASN A 346 26.06 -22.87 -27.16
C ASN A 346 24.79 -22.58 -27.97
N CYS A 347 24.83 -22.76 -29.28
CA CYS A 347 23.71 -22.48 -30.18
C CYS A 347 22.44 -23.24 -29.79
N SER A 348 22.52 -24.52 -29.44
CA SER A 348 21.37 -25.31 -28.97
C SER A 348 20.85 -24.83 -27.62
N SER A 349 21.74 -24.40 -26.71
CA SER A 349 21.37 -23.84 -25.43
C SER A 349 20.63 -22.50 -25.56
N ARG A 350 21.03 -21.63 -26.50
CA ARG A 350 20.32 -20.38 -26.78
C ARG A 350 18.89 -20.63 -27.26
N LEU A 351 18.71 -21.59 -28.15
CA LEU A 351 17.38 -21.98 -28.62
C LEU A 351 16.52 -22.53 -27.49
N MET A 352 17.10 -23.42 -26.68
CA MET A 352 16.39 -24.01 -25.54
C MET A 352 16.04 -22.94 -24.50
N SER A 353 16.94 -22.01 -24.20
CA SER A 353 16.72 -20.89 -23.28
C SER A 353 15.59 -19.97 -23.73
N LEU A 354 15.46 -19.74 -25.06
CA LEU A 354 14.32 -18.96 -25.58
C LEU A 354 12.99 -19.67 -25.27
N PHE A 355 12.85 -20.95 -25.65
CA PHE A 355 11.56 -21.66 -25.52
C PHE A 355 11.24 -22.09 -24.09
N THR A 356 12.22 -22.16 -23.18
CA THR A 356 12.00 -22.40 -21.76
C THR A 356 11.70 -21.14 -20.95
N SER A 357 11.95 -19.96 -21.50
CA SER A 357 11.63 -18.69 -20.87
C SER A 357 10.13 -18.57 -20.56
N PRO A 358 9.73 -18.22 -19.29
CA PRO A 358 8.32 -18.03 -18.93
C PRO A 358 7.59 -17.02 -19.83
N GLN A 359 8.27 -15.96 -20.25
CA GLN A 359 7.75 -14.94 -21.17
C GLN A 359 7.36 -15.53 -22.52
N VAL A 360 8.21 -16.35 -23.10
CA VAL A 360 7.95 -16.97 -24.41
C VAL A 360 6.85 -18.03 -24.31
N LYS A 361 6.84 -18.83 -23.25
CA LYS A 361 5.75 -19.77 -22.98
C LYS A 361 4.41 -19.03 -22.89
N PHE A 362 4.38 -17.87 -22.23
CA PHE A 362 3.18 -17.05 -22.14
C PHE A 362 2.71 -16.56 -23.52
N TYR A 363 3.61 -16.01 -24.36
CA TYR A 363 3.23 -15.56 -25.69
C TYR A 363 2.73 -16.70 -26.59
N TRP A 364 3.36 -17.86 -26.51
CA TRP A 364 2.87 -19.06 -27.21
C TRP A 364 1.50 -19.51 -26.72
N ASN A 365 1.26 -19.41 -25.40
CA ASN A 365 -0.04 -19.74 -24.84
C ASN A 365 -1.15 -18.79 -25.34
N ILE A 366 -0.85 -17.48 -25.40
CA ILE A 366 -1.77 -16.48 -25.98
C ILE A 366 -2.06 -16.81 -27.45
N ALA A 367 -1.05 -16.99 -28.25
CA ALA A 367 -1.20 -17.28 -29.70
C ALA A 367 -2.02 -18.56 -29.90
N SER A 368 -1.72 -19.59 -29.13
CA SER A 368 -2.46 -20.85 -29.12
C SER A 368 -3.93 -20.65 -28.71
N TYR A 369 -4.20 -19.85 -27.68
CA TYR A 369 -5.57 -19.61 -27.22
C TYR A 369 -6.39 -18.84 -28.26
N PHE A 370 -5.81 -17.86 -28.94
CA PHE A 370 -6.46 -17.22 -30.09
C PHE A 370 -6.73 -18.18 -31.22
N GLY A 371 -5.78 -19.08 -31.54
CA GLY A 371 -5.97 -20.16 -32.52
C GLY A 371 -7.13 -21.10 -32.14
N PHE A 372 -7.24 -21.44 -30.85
CA PHE A 372 -8.36 -22.23 -30.31
C PHE A 372 -9.70 -21.53 -30.52
N LEU A 373 -9.81 -20.25 -30.11
CA LEU A 373 -11.05 -19.48 -30.29
C LEU A 373 -11.44 -19.33 -31.77
N TRP A 374 -10.45 -19.05 -32.61
CA TRP A 374 -10.71 -18.99 -34.06
C TRP A 374 -11.23 -20.29 -34.61
N LEU A 375 -10.60 -21.44 -34.27
CA LEU A 375 -11.03 -22.75 -34.68
C LEU A 375 -12.44 -23.06 -34.16
N PHE A 376 -12.73 -22.74 -32.93
CA PHE A 376 -14.03 -22.93 -32.31
C PHE A 376 -15.11 -22.10 -33.01
N ALA A 377 -14.83 -20.83 -33.33
CA ALA A 377 -15.76 -20.01 -34.11
C ALA A 377 -16.02 -20.58 -35.50
N VAL A 378 -14.98 -21.04 -36.21
CA VAL A 378 -15.14 -21.67 -37.54
C VAL A 378 -16.00 -22.94 -37.46
N VAL A 379 -15.77 -23.78 -36.45
CA VAL A 379 -16.59 -24.99 -36.23
C VAL A 379 -18.06 -24.65 -35.98
N LEU A 380 -18.34 -23.67 -35.08
CA LEU A 380 -19.72 -23.28 -34.79
C LEU A 380 -20.45 -22.61 -35.94
N MET A 381 -19.76 -21.85 -36.77
CA MET A 381 -20.39 -21.07 -37.85
C MET A 381 -20.47 -21.82 -39.16
N ILE A 382 -19.46 -22.64 -39.49
CA ILE A 382 -19.31 -23.24 -40.81
C ILE A 382 -19.45 -24.75 -40.78
N ASP A 383 -18.75 -25.44 -39.87
CA ASP A 383 -18.56 -26.90 -39.90
C ASP A 383 -19.53 -27.71 -39.02
N PHE A 384 -20.54 -27.07 -38.44
CA PHE A 384 -21.49 -27.77 -37.54
C PHE A 384 -22.53 -28.56 -38.36
N GLN A 385 -22.09 -29.71 -38.93
CA GLN A 385 -22.89 -30.60 -39.78
C GLN A 385 -23.23 -31.90 -39.03
N ASP A 386 -24.03 -32.77 -39.62
CA ASP A 386 -24.46 -34.06 -39.03
C ASP A 386 -23.28 -34.97 -38.67
N TYR A 387 -22.20 -34.93 -39.45
CA TYR A 387 -20.97 -35.68 -39.15
C TYR A 387 -19.85 -34.75 -38.69
N PRO A 388 -19.06 -35.17 -37.68
CA PRO A 388 -17.95 -34.35 -37.21
C PRO A 388 -16.90 -34.15 -38.30
N SER A 389 -16.53 -32.88 -38.53
CA SER A 389 -15.47 -32.54 -39.46
C SER A 389 -14.08 -32.80 -38.81
N TRP A 390 -13.01 -32.86 -39.62
CA TRP A 390 -11.64 -32.98 -39.10
C TRP A 390 -11.25 -31.78 -38.21
N ARG A 391 -11.83 -30.62 -38.48
CA ARG A 391 -11.61 -29.40 -37.66
C ARG A 391 -12.27 -29.52 -36.28
N GLU A 392 -13.46 -30.11 -36.25
CA GLU A 392 -14.17 -30.42 -35.02
C GLU A 392 -13.39 -31.45 -34.18
N LEU A 393 -12.82 -32.49 -34.81
CA LEU A 393 -11.95 -33.43 -34.11
C LEU A 393 -10.69 -32.75 -33.54
N LEU A 394 -10.08 -31.85 -34.32
CA LEU A 394 -8.94 -31.06 -33.85
C LEU A 394 -9.33 -30.18 -32.63
N LEU A 395 -10.52 -29.59 -32.65
CA LEU A 395 -11.06 -28.82 -31.52
C LEU A 395 -11.16 -29.68 -30.25
N TYR A 396 -11.63 -30.96 -30.37
CA TYR A 396 -11.69 -31.86 -29.23
C TYR A 396 -10.32 -32.23 -28.67
N VAL A 397 -9.33 -32.45 -29.51
CA VAL A 397 -7.95 -32.69 -29.10
C VAL A 397 -7.40 -31.44 -28.38
N TRP A 398 -7.71 -30.25 -28.92
CA TRP A 398 -7.24 -28.98 -28.31
C TRP A 398 -7.87 -28.78 -26.94
N LEU A 399 -9.20 -28.99 -26.83
CA LEU A 399 -9.86 -28.89 -25.51
C LEU A 399 -9.29 -29.90 -24.51
N THR A 400 -9.07 -31.16 -24.93
CA THR A 400 -8.44 -32.17 -24.08
C THR A 400 -7.09 -31.68 -23.55
N SER A 401 -6.32 -30.96 -24.35
CA SER A 401 -5.05 -30.38 -23.91
C SER A 401 -5.22 -29.31 -22.85
N LEU A 402 -6.26 -28.48 -22.96
CA LEU A 402 -6.59 -27.46 -21.93
C LEU A 402 -7.05 -28.15 -20.64
N VAL A 403 -7.93 -29.15 -20.71
CA VAL A 403 -8.36 -29.92 -19.53
C VAL A 403 -7.19 -30.61 -18.82
N CYS A 404 -6.26 -31.20 -19.56
CA CYS A 404 -5.05 -31.80 -18.97
C CYS A 404 -4.20 -30.77 -18.22
N GLU A 405 -4.13 -29.53 -18.73
CA GLU A 405 -3.39 -28.47 -18.07
C GLU A 405 -4.08 -28.00 -16.79
N GLU A 406 -5.41 -27.85 -16.78
CA GLU A 406 -6.18 -27.53 -15.57
C GLU A 406 -6.04 -28.64 -14.50
N VAL A 407 -6.08 -29.89 -14.90
CA VAL A 407 -5.82 -31.03 -14.02
C VAL A 407 -4.38 -30.96 -13.46
N ARG A 408 -3.38 -30.62 -14.27
CA ARG A 408 -2.00 -30.43 -13.82
C ARG A 408 -1.92 -29.34 -12.75
N GLN A 409 -2.56 -28.19 -12.97
CA GLN A 409 -2.60 -27.09 -11.98
C GLN A 409 -3.20 -27.57 -10.66
N LEU A 410 -4.33 -28.26 -10.70
CA LEU A 410 -4.98 -28.79 -9.48
C LEU A 410 -4.09 -29.74 -8.69
N TYR A 411 -3.23 -30.52 -9.35
CA TYR A 411 -2.34 -31.48 -8.67
C TYR A 411 -0.99 -30.90 -8.28
N HIS A 412 -0.48 -29.93 -9.00
CA HIS A 412 0.91 -29.46 -8.86
C HIS A 412 1.08 -28.37 -7.79
N ASP A 413 0.08 -27.49 -7.62
CA ASP A 413 0.22 -26.27 -6.81
C ASP A 413 0.08 -26.47 -5.28
N PHE A 414 -0.22 -27.69 -4.78
CA PHE A 414 -0.58 -27.82 -3.38
C PHE A 414 0.19 -28.94 -2.67
N ASP A 415 1.25 -28.54 -1.98
CA ASP A 415 2.02 -29.44 -1.11
C ASP A 415 1.18 -29.92 0.09
N GLY A 416 0.97 -31.22 0.18
CA GLY A 416 0.59 -31.92 1.41
C GLY A 416 -0.83 -31.81 1.91
N SER A 417 -1.71 -30.98 1.32
CA SER A 417 -3.10 -30.89 1.76
C SER A 417 -4.02 -31.88 1.02
N GLY A 418 -5.01 -32.44 1.74
CA GLY A 418 -5.96 -33.41 1.16
C GLY A 418 -6.77 -32.83 -0.01
N PHE A 419 -7.16 -33.66 -0.97
CA PHE A 419 -7.88 -33.31 -2.20
C PHE A 419 -9.08 -32.36 -2.00
N ARG A 420 -9.88 -32.56 -0.93
CA ARG A 420 -11.02 -31.66 -0.63
C ARG A 420 -10.61 -30.20 -0.37
N ARG A 421 -9.47 -30.01 0.31
CA ARG A 421 -8.96 -28.65 0.61
C ARG A 421 -8.40 -28.01 -0.65
N LYS A 422 -7.69 -28.77 -1.47
CA LYS A 422 -7.20 -28.33 -2.79
C LYS A 422 -8.35 -27.90 -3.69
N ALA A 423 -9.38 -28.73 -3.83
CA ALA A 423 -10.55 -28.40 -4.62
C ALA A 423 -11.29 -27.15 -4.11
N LYS A 424 -11.40 -26.96 -2.78
CA LYS A 424 -12.02 -25.77 -2.21
C LYS A 424 -11.23 -24.51 -2.52
N MET A 425 -9.90 -24.54 -2.43
CA MET A 425 -9.04 -23.41 -2.78
C MET A 425 -9.09 -23.10 -4.29
N TYR A 426 -9.07 -24.11 -5.13
CA TYR A 426 -9.18 -23.95 -6.58
C TYR A 426 -10.52 -23.30 -6.99
N ILE A 427 -11.64 -23.71 -6.40
CA ILE A 427 -12.98 -23.15 -6.67
C ILE A 427 -13.17 -21.76 -6.01
N SER A 428 -12.28 -21.31 -5.12
CA SER A 428 -12.39 -19.95 -4.56
C SER A 428 -12.01 -18.85 -5.56
N ASP A 429 -11.28 -19.17 -6.62
CA ASP A 429 -10.94 -18.21 -7.68
C ASP A 429 -11.99 -18.22 -8.81
N LEU A 430 -12.50 -17.03 -9.14
CA LEU A 430 -13.50 -16.83 -10.18
C LEU A 430 -13.07 -17.37 -11.55
N TRP A 431 -11.80 -17.20 -11.89
CA TRP A 431 -11.27 -17.66 -13.18
C TRP A 431 -11.31 -19.17 -13.29
N ASN A 432 -10.96 -19.90 -12.22
CA ASN A 432 -11.02 -21.35 -12.17
C ASN A 432 -12.46 -21.86 -12.19
N ILE A 433 -13.41 -21.13 -11.59
CA ILE A 433 -14.84 -21.46 -11.72
C ILE A 433 -15.28 -21.40 -13.18
N LEU A 434 -14.87 -20.34 -13.90
CA LEU A 434 -15.20 -20.18 -15.32
C LEU A 434 -14.59 -21.30 -16.18
N ASP A 435 -13.36 -21.74 -15.88
CA ASP A 435 -12.72 -22.86 -16.56
C ASP A 435 -13.49 -24.18 -16.35
N VAL A 436 -13.86 -24.47 -15.09
CA VAL A 436 -14.66 -25.66 -14.78
C VAL A 436 -16.05 -25.60 -15.45
N LEU A 437 -16.69 -24.44 -15.43
CA LEU A 437 -17.99 -24.22 -16.06
C LEU A 437 -17.93 -24.44 -17.58
N SER A 438 -16.88 -23.86 -18.23
CA SER A 438 -16.71 -24.06 -19.69
C SER A 438 -16.46 -25.52 -20.04
N ILE A 439 -15.64 -26.24 -19.27
CA ILE A 439 -15.42 -27.67 -19.48
C ILE A 439 -16.74 -28.47 -19.35
N ILE A 440 -17.55 -28.19 -18.34
CA ILE A 440 -18.84 -28.84 -18.13
C ILE A 440 -19.79 -28.55 -19.28
N LEU A 441 -19.92 -27.29 -19.70
CA LEU A 441 -20.80 -26.90 -20.82
C LEU A 441 -20.35 -27.49 -22.13
N PHE A 442 -19.02 -27.53 -22.39
CA PHE A 442 -18.52 -28.17 -23.60
C PHE A 442 -18.84 -29.67 -23.63
N ILE A 443 -18.64 -30.39 -22.52
CA ILE A 443 -18.96 -31.80 -22.42
C ILE A 443 -20.48 -32.03 -22.62
N ALA A 444 -21.33 -31.19 -22.00
CA ALA A 444 -22.77 -31.24 -22.17
C ALA A 444 -23.16 -30.98 -23.64
N GLY A 445 -22.60 -29.97 -24.27
CA GLY A 445 -22.76 -29.63 -25.67
C GLY A 445 -22.32 -30.79 -26.59
N LEU A 446 -21.18 -31.42 -26.30
CA LEU A 446 -20.66 -32.57 -27.01
C LEU A 446 -21.59 -33.79 -26.89
N VAL A 447 -22.09 -34.11 -25.69
CA VAL A 447 -23.03 -35.19 -25.46
C VAL A 447 -24.31 -34.98 -26.26
N CYS A 448 -24.87 -33.77 -26.25
CA CYS A 448 -26.04 -33.41 -27.08
C CYS A 448 -25.72 -33.47 -28.56
N ARG A 449 -24.50 -33.11 -28.96
CA ARG A 449 -24.03 -33.17 -30.38
C ARG A 449 -23.96 -34.59 -30.91
N LEU A 450 -23.59 -35.54 -30.08
CA LEU A 450 -23.45 -36.96 -30.48
C LEU A 450 -24.81 -37.70 -30.56
N GLN A 451 -25.89 -37.13 -30.05
CA GLN A 451 -27.21 -37.72 -30.16
C GLN A 451 -27.85 -37.41 -31.53
N ALA A 452 -28.39 -38.43 -32.16
CA ALA A 452 -28.95 -38.36 -33.52
C ALA A 452 -30.31 -37.64 -33.62
N SER A 453 -30.87 -37.09 -32.51
CA SER A 453 -32.15 -36.38 -32.51
C SER A 453 -31.97 -34.93 -32.92
N GLY A 454 -32.65 -34.46 -33.94
CA GLY A 454 -32.50 -33.12 -34.51
C GLY A 454 -32.74 -31.96 -33.54
N THR A 455 -33.64 -32.11 -32.56
CA THR A 455 -33.91 -31.15 -31.49
C THR A 455 -32.75 -31.10 -30.47
N VAL A 456 -32.22 -32.26 -30.07
CA VAL A 456 -31.10 -32.34 -29.12
C VAL A 456 -29.80 -31.83 -29.75
N PHE A 457 -29.60 -32.09 -31.04
CA PHE A 457 -28.50 -31.56 -31.83
C PHE A 457 -28.47 -30.00 -31.83
N TYR A 458 -29.66 -29.39 -32.04
CA TYR A 458 -29.76 -27.93 -32.01
C TYR A 458 -29.50 -27.37 -30.61
N VAL A 459 -29.99 -28.01 -29.54
CA VAL A 459 -29.67 -27.65 -28.15
C VAL A 459 -28.18 -27.75 -27.92
N GLY A 460 -27.49 -28.78 -28.40
CA GLY A 460 -26.04 -28.92 -28.35
C GLY A 460 -25.31 -27.70 -28.96
N LYS A 461 -25.78 -27.26 -30.16
CA LYS A 461 -25.23 -26.06 -30.79
C LYS A 461 -25.39 -24.81 -29.92
N VAL A 462 -26.59 -24.62 -29.36
CA VAL A 462 -26.85 -23.45 -28.47
C VAL A 462 -25.95 -23.48 -27.25
N VAL A 463 -25.80 -24.63 -26.60
CA VAL A 463 -24.91 -24.78 -25.42
C VAL A 463 -23.45 -24.45 -25.78
N LEU A 464 -22.96 -24.97 -26.93
CA LEU A 464 -21.60 -24.64 -27.39
C LEU A 464 -21.42 -23.18 -27.77
N CYS A 465 -22.45 -22.51 -28.27
CA CYS A 465 -22.41 -21.04 -28.51
C CYS A 465 -22.32 -20.25 -27.21
N ILE A 466 -23.03 -20.66 -26.17
CA ILE A 466 -22.93 -20.05 -24.83
C ILE A 466 -21.52 -20.29 -24.26
N ASP A 467 -21.03 -21.52 -24.41
CA ASP A 467 -19.69 -21.90 -23.96
C ASP A 467 -18.58 -21.06 -24.65
N PHE A 468 -18.74 -20.82 -25.95
CA PHE A 468 -17.83 -19.93 -26.69
C PHE A 468 -17.74 -18.53 -26.06
N ILE A 469 -18.86 -17.99 -25.56
CA ILE A 469 -18.85 -16.69 -24.85
C ILE A 469 -18.00 -16.79 -23.58
N ILE A 470 -18.11 -17.89 -22.81
CA ILE A 470 -17.34 -18.10 -21.59
C ILE A 470 -15.83 -18.20 -21.90
N PHE A 471 -15.45 -18.94 -22.95
CA PHE A 471 -14.06 -18.98 -23.39
C PHE A 471 -13.54 -17.60 -23.84
N CYS A 472 -14.37 -16.77 -24.48
CA CYS A 472 -13.99 -15.40 -24.80
C CYS A 472 -13.81 -14.53 -23.54
N LEU A 473 -14.66 -14.69 -22.53
CA LEU A 473 -14.49 -13.98 -21.24
C LEU A 473 -13.20 -14.41 -20.51
N ARG A 474 -12.82 -15.67 -20.61
CA ARG A 474 -11.55 -16.18 -20.06
C ARG A 474 -10.33 -15.50 -20.66
N LEU A 475 -10.42 -14.99 -21.89
CA LEU A 475 -9.34 -14.21 -22.51
C LEU A 475 -8.96 -12.97 -21.69
N MET A 476 -9.93 -12.38 -20.94
CA MET A 476 -9.65 -11.25 -20.06
C MET A 476 -8.64 -11.62 -18.96
N ALA A 477 -8.69 -12.84 -18.43
CA ALA A 477 -7.74 -13.31 -17.42
C ALA A 477 -6.30 -13.33 -17.95
N ILE A 478 -6.10 -13.67 -19.22
CA ILE A 478 -4.77 -13.72 -19.84
C ILE A 478 -4.14 -12.32 -19.92
N PHE A 479 -4.96 -11.27 -20.13
CA PHE A 479 -4.46 -9.89 -20.22
C PHE A 479 -4.15 -9.24 -18.87
N THR A 480 -4.40 -9.89 -17.74
CA THR A 480 -4.05 -9.38 -16.40
C THR A 480 -2.54 -9.14 -16.22
N ILE A 481 -1.70 -9.81 -17.00
CA ILE A 481 -0.24 -9.61 -16.98
C ILE A 481 0.20 -8.25 -17.52
N SER A 482 -0.60 -7.63 -18.38
CA SER A 482 -0.28 -6.34 -18.98
C SER A 482 -0.26 -5.24 -17.92
N ARG A 483 0.84 -4.47 -17.88
CA ARG A 483 0.99 -3.35 -16.94
C ARG A 483 -0.13 -2.31 -17.09
N THR A 484 -0.65 -2.12 -18.28
CA THR A 484 -1.69 -1.12 -18.58
C THR A 484 -3.10 -1.68 -18.43
N LEU A 485 -3.34 -2.95 -18.82
CA LEU A 485 -4.65 -3.58 -18.82
C LEU A 485 -4.94 -4.30 -17.50
N GLY A 486 -3.93 -4.90 -16.87
CA GLY A 486 -4.08 -5.65 -15.63
C GLY A 486 -4.77 -4.86 -14.52
N PRO A 487 -4.30 -3.66 -14.16
CA PRO A 487 -4.97 -2.82 -13.20
C PRO A 487 -6.45 -2.57 -13.53
N LYS A 488 -6.76 -2.28 -14.79
CA LYS A 488 -8.13 -2.04 -15.25
C LYS A 488 -9.02 -3.27 -15.12
N ILE A 489 -8.49 -4.46 -15.39
CA ILE A 489 -9.23 -5.73 -15.24
C ILE A 489 -9.53 -6.00 -13.76
N ILE A 490 -8.60 -5.68 -12.84
CA ILE A 490 -8.83 -5.81 -11.40
C ILE A 490 -9.98 -4.91 -10.95
N ILE A 491 -10.00 -3.65 -11.42
CA ILE A 491 -11.08 -2.70 -11.14
C ILE A 491 -12.41 -3.27 -11.66
N VAL A 492 -12.47 -3.70 -12.93
CA VAL A 492 -13.67 -4.28 -13.53
C VAL A 492 -14.16 -5.49 -12.73
N ARG A 493 -13.25 -6.38 -12.30
CA ARG A 493 -13.61 -7.56 -11.48
C ARG A 493 -14.28 -7.16 -10.16
N LYS A 494 -13.80 -6.11 -9.50
CA LYS A 494 -14.39 -5.63 -8.24
C LYS A 494 -15.75 -4.97 -8.49
N MET A 495 -15.86 -4.15 -9.53
CA MET A 495 -17.11 -3.51 -9.93
C MET A 495 -18.20 -4.51 -10.37
N MET A 496 -17.82 -5.69 -10.87
CA MET A 496 -18.79 -6.74 -11.23
C MET A 496 -19.61 -7.26 -10.04
N MET A 497 -19.04 -7.26 -8.83
CA MET A 497 -19.77 -7.63 -7.62
C MET A 497 -20.85 -6.61 -7.28
N ASP A 498 -20.50 -5.33 -7.38
CA ASP A 498 -21.43 -4.22 -7.13
C ASP A 498 -22.57 -4.22 -8.18
N LEU A 499 -22.22 -4.49 -9.43
CA LEU A 499 -23.20 -4.65 -10.51
C LEU A 499 -24.20 -5.77 -10.21
N PHE A 500 -23.75 -6.91 -9.65
CA PHE A 500 -24.64 -8.02 -9.29
C PHE A 500 -25.69 -7.60 -8.27
N PHE A 501 -25.29 -6.93 -7.19
CA PHE A 501 -26.22 -6.41 -6.18
C PHE A 501 -27.17 -5.36 -6.76
N PHE A 502 -26.64 -4.47 -7.61
CA PHE A 502 -27.46 -3.48 -8.30
C PHE A 502 -28.51 -4.13 -9.21
N MET A 503 -28.12 -5.13 -10.01
CA MET A 503 -29.04 -5.87 -10.89
C MET A 503 -30.15 -6.56 -10.10
N PHE A 504 -29.86 -7.03 -8.89
CA PHE A 504 -30.88 -7.57 -8.00
C PHE A 504 -31.93 -6.49 -7.61
N LEU A 505 -31.48 -5.31 -7.18
CA LEU A 505 -32.37 -4.18 -6.89
C LEU A 505 -33.18 -3.76 -8.11
N LEU A 506 -32.54 -3.63 -9.27
CA LEU A 506 -33.21 -3.27 -10.50
C LEU A 506 -34.26 -4.30 -10.90
N SER A 507 -34.00 -5.60 -10.73
CA SER A 507 -34.93 -6.67 -11.07
C SER A 507 -36.25 -6.59 -10.29
N ILE A 508 -36.20 -6.13 -9.02
CA ILE A 508 -37.40 -5.92 -8.21
C ILE A 508 -38.31 -4.86 -8.88
N TRP A 509 -37.75 -3.75 -9.30
CA TRP A 509 -38.52 -2.69 -9.96
C TRP A 509 -39.01 -3.10 -11.33
N VAL A 510 -38.19 -3.80 -12.13
CA VAL A 510 -38.59 -4.34 -13.45
C VAL A 510 -39.78 -5.29 -13.33
N VAL A 511 -39.71 -6.24 -12.39
CA VAL A 511 -40.77 -7.22 -12.19
C VAL A 511 -42.02 -6.55 -11.61
N ALA A 512 -41.86 -5.68 -10.62
CA ALA A 512 -42.99 -4.98 -10.00
C ALA A 512 -43.79 -4.16 -11.01
N TYR A 513 -43.11 -3.32 -11.77
CA TYR A 513 -43.74 -2.53 -12.84
C TYR A 513 -44.29 -3.44 -13.94
N GLY A 514 -43.55 -4.45 -14.36
CA GLY A 514 -43.91 -5.34 -15.45
C GLY A 514 -45.17 -6.15 -15.15
N VAL A 515 -45.31 -6.69 -13.95
CA VAL A 515 -46.48 -7.43 -13.50
C VAL A 515 -47.68 -6.50 -13.40
N ALA A 516 -47.51 -5.31 -12.80
CA ALA A 516 -48.57 -4.31 -12.69
C ALA A 516 -49.09 -3.85 -14.09
N LYS A 517 -48.14 -3.51 -14.99
CA LYS A 517 -48.46 -3.15 -16.38
C LYS A 517 -49.18 -4.29 -17.08
N GLN A 518 -48.66 -5.51 -17.04
CA GLN A 518 -49.23 -6.66 -17.72
C GLN A 518 -50.64 -6.98 -17.19
N GLY A 519 -50.86 -6.89 -15.87
CA GLY A 519 -52.16 -7.13 -15.25
C GLY A 519 -53.25 -6.11 -15.62
N ILE A 520 -52.84 -4.84 -15.84
CA ILE A 520 -53.77 -3.77 -16.29
C ILE A 520 -54.07 -3.88 -17.76
N LEU A 521 -53.08 -4.13 -18.62
CA LEU A 521 -53.21 -4.14 -20.06
C LEU A 521 -53.86 -5.41 -20.63
N ILE A 522 -53.48 -6.58 -20.12
CA ILE A 522 -53.84 -7.86 -20.73
C ILE A 522 -54.61 -8.71 -19.74
N HIS A 523 -55.82 -9.09 -20.11
CA HIS A 523 -56.66 -9.95 -19.29
C HIS A 523 -56.56 -11.44 -19.68
N ASN A 524 -56.31 -12.31 -18.70
CA ASN A 524 -56.27 -13.79 -18.87
C ASN A 524 -55.34 -14.24 -20.03
N GLU A 525 -54.05 -13.92 -19.95
CA GLU A 525 -53.05 -14.48 -20.85
C GLU A 525 -52.51 -15.78 -20.24
N ASP A 526 -52.63 -16.91 -20.94
CA ASP A 526 -52.20 -18.24 -20.48
C ASP A 526 -50.84 -18.65 -21.03
N ARG A 527 -50.32 -17.92 -22.00
CA ARG A 527 -49.04 -18.22 -22.67
C ARG A 527 -47.84 -17.69 -21.89
N LEU A 528 -47.12 -18.55 -21.20
CA LEU A 528 -45.99 -18.21 -20.35
C LEU A 528 -44.95 -17.33 -21.07
N ASN A 529 -44.66 -17.63 -22.36
CA ASN A 529 -43.68 -16.85 -23.13
C ASN A 529 -44.07 -15.36 -23.26
N TRP A 530 -45.37 -15.07 -23.47
CA TRP A 530 -45.88 -13.71 -23.59
C TRP A 530 -46.01 -13.03 -22.24
N ILE A 531 -46.31 -13.80 -21.18
CA ILE A 531 -46.30 -13.28 -19.80
C ILE A 531 -44.87 -12.81 -19.41
N ILE A 532 -43.86 -13.65 -19.63
CA ILE A 532 -42.46 -13.30 -19.32
C ILE A 532 -42.00 -12.13 -20.19
N ARG A 533 -42.37 -12.13 -21.47
CA ARG A 533 -41.99 -11.04 -22.36
C ARG A 533 -42.61 -9.71 -21.90
N GLY A 534 -43.89 -9.67 -21.55
CA GLY A 534 -44.58 -8.46 -21.11
C GLY A 534 -44.20 -8.03 -19.71
N ALA A 535 -43.95 -8.95 -18.78
CA ALA A 535 -43.66 -8.65 -17.40
C ALA A 535 -42.18 -8.41 -17.09
N VAL A 536 -41.27 -8.94 -17.89
CA VAL A 536 -39.82 -8.83 -17.63
C VAL A 536 -39.07 -8.18 -18.78
N TYR A 537 -39.19 -8.73 -19.98
CA TYR A 537 -38.40 -8.30 -21.13
C TYR A 537 -38.73 -6.87 -21.60
N GLU A 538 -40.00 -6.55 -21.79
CA GLU A 538 -40.43 -5.22 -22.21
C GLU A 538 -40.07 -4.13 -21.18
N PRO A 539 -40.36 -4.28 -19.86
CA PRO A 539 -39.91 -3.33 -18.85
C PRO A 539 -38.39 -3.13 -18.81
N TYR A 540 -37.64 -4.19 -19.03
CA TYR A 540 -36.18 -4.08 -19.12
C TYR A 540 -35.76 -3.22 -20.32
N LEU A 541 -36.36 -3.43 -21.50
CA LEU A 541 -36.07 -2.63 -22.71
C LEU A 541 -36.49 -1.16 -22.58
N ILE A 542 -37.57 -0.88 -21.82
CA ILE A 542 -38.05 0.49 -21.55
C ILE A 542 -36.97 1.35 -20.90
N ILE A 543 -36.12 0.76 -20.04
CA ILE A 543 -34.98 1.45 -19.41
C ILE A 543 -34.02 2.02 -20.47
N PHE A 544 -33.88 1.34 -21.58
CA PHE A 544 -33.03 1.76 -22.70
C PHE A 544 -33.74 2.60 -23.74
N GLY A 545 -34.93 3.12 -23.40
CA GLY A 545 -35.73 4.04 -24.23
C GLY A 545 -36.65 3.36 -25.24
N ASN A 546 -36.79 2.03 -25.19
CA ASN A 546 -37.69 1.30 -26.10
C ASN A 546 -39.10 1.22 -25.49
N VAL A 547 -39.83 2.30 -25.57
CA VAL A 547 -41.20 2.41 -25.03
C VAL A 547 -42.19 1.69 -25.95
N PRO A 548 -42.97 0.72 -25.47
CA PRO A 548 -43.92 -0.01 -26.27
C PRO A 548 -45.12 0.91 -26.65
N THR A 549 -45.54 0.86 -27.91
CA THR A 549 -46.63 1.67 -28.45
C THR A 549 -48.03 1.26 -27.95
N ASN A 550 -48.14 0.09 -27.34
CA ASN A 550 -49.44 -0.44 -26.81
C ASN A 550 -49.85 0.17 -25.47
N ILE A 551 -49.09 1.10 -24.92
CA ILE A 551 -49.43 1.80 -23.67
C ILE A 551 -50.30 3.04 -23.95
N ASP A 552 -50.18 3.59 -25.13
CA ASP A 552 -50.84 4.79 -25.59
C ASP A 552 -51.95 4.42 -26.59
N ASN A 553 -53.20 4.75 -26.26
CA ASN A 553 -54.35 4.49 -27.11
C ASN A 553 -54.31 5.19 -28.45
N THR A 554 -53.55 6.28 -28.59
CA THR A 554 -53.43 7.04 -29.83
C THR A 554 -52.68 6.32 -30.93
N GLN A 555 -51.83 5.36 -30.56
CA GLN A 555 -50.99 4.58 -31.48
C GLN A 555 -51.40 3.12 -31.56
N PHE A 556 -52.53 2.74 -30.98
CA PHE A 556 -52.98 1.35 -30.96
C PHE A 556 -53.38 0.85 -32.35
N ASP A 557 -52.74 -0.23 -32.78
CA ASP A 557 -53.05 -0.93 -34.03
C ASP A 557 -53.51 -2.38 -33.78
N LEU A 558 -54.76 -2.67 -34.13
CA LEU A 558 -55.34 -4.01 -33.99
C LEU A 558 -54.61 -5.12 -34.78
N GLY A 559 -53.87 -4.73 -35.83
CA GLY A 559 -53.09 -5.68 -36.63
C GLY A 559 -51.85 -6.21 -35.90
N THR A 560 -51.38 -5.55 -34.85
CA THR A 560 -50.19 -5.93 -34.09
C THR A 560 -50.45 -6.98 -32.99
N CYS A 561 -51.71 -7.21 -32.63
CA CYS A 561 -52.10 -8.14 -31.56
C CYS A 561 -53.15 -9.17 -32.03
N SER A 562 -53.39 -10.20 -31.21
CA SER A 562 -54.40 -11.26 -31.44
C SER A 562 -55.54 -11.11 -30.42
N VAL A 563 -56.79 -10.89 -30.87
CA VAL A 563 -57.95 -10.68 -29.99
C VAL A 563 -58.16 -11.81 -28.99
N ASN A 564 -58.09 -13.08 -29.46
CA ASN A 564 -58.29 -14.27 -28.61
C ASN A 564 -56.98 -14.94 -28.16
N GLY A 565 -55.84 -14.38 -28.50
CA GLY A 565 -54.55 -15.02 -28.16
C GLY A 565 -54.27 -16.31 -28.96
N SER A 566 -54.98 -16.56 -30.08
CA SER A 566 -54.81 -17.75 -30.88
C SER A 566 -53.57 -17.74 -31.78
N ASP A 567 -53.04 -16.59 -32.11
CA ASP A 567 -51.80 -16.48 -32.90
C ASP A 567 -50.57 -16.56 -31.99
N PRO A 568 -49.69 -17.57 -32.14
CA PRO A 568 -48.51 -17.73 -31.32
C PRO A 568 -47.45 -16.62 -31.52
N LEU A 569 -47.48 -15.92 -32.67
CA LEU A 569 -46.52 -14.91 -33.05
C LEU A 569 -46.90 -13.50 -32.61
N LYS A 570 -48.16 -13.28 -32.18
CA LYS A 570 -48.63 -11.95 -31.73
C LYS A 570 -49.04 -11.97 -30.26
N PRO A 571 -48.82 -10.84 -29.52
CA PRO A 571 -49.33 -10.69 -28.16
C PRO A 571 -50.87 -10.69 -28.17
N LYS A 572 -51.47 -10.96 -27.04
CA LYS A 572 -52.92 -10.83 -26.87
C LYS A 572 -53.27 -9.36 -26.83
N CYS A 573 -54.39 -8.98 -27.49
CA CYS A 573 -54.88 -7.64 -27.45
C CYS A 573 -55.39 -7.29 -26.02
N PRO A 574 -55.29 -6.02 -25.58
CA PRO A 574 -55.97 -5.53 -24.38
C PRO A 574 -57.47 -5.67 -24.50
N MET A 575 -58.22 -5.54 -23.41
CA MET A 575 -59.66 -5.48 -23.49
C MET A 575 -60.09 -4.32 -24.39
N LEU A 576 -60.96 -4.61 -25.38
CA LEU A 576 -61.44 -3.63 -26.35
C LEU A 576 -62.88 -3.20 -26.00
N ASN A 577 -63.16 -1.90 -26.23
CA ASN A 577 -64.49 -1.32 -26.15
C ASN A 577 -65.31 -1.62 -27.43
N SER A 578 -66.52 -1.24 -27.47
CA SER A 578 -67.41 -1.34 -28.68
C SER A 578 -66.80 -0.74 -29.93
N ASP A 579 -65.95 0.25 -29.82
CA ASP A 579 -65.31 0.98 -30.91
C ASP A 579 -63.90 0.38 -31.28
N ASN A 580 -63.60 -0.84 -30.82
CA ASN A 580 -62.31 -1.54 -31.00
C ASN A 580 -61.10 -0.80 -30.43
N MET A 581 -61.29 0.07 -29.48
CA MET A 581 -60.27 0.80 -28.74
C MET A 581 -59.99 0.13 -27.37
N PRO A 582 -58.75 0.20 -26.86
CA PRO A 582 -58.43 -0.40 -25.56
C PRO A 582 -59.26 0.20 -24.41
N ALA A 583 -59.75 -0.63 -23.51
CA ALA A 583 -60.66 -0.26 -22.42
C ALA A 583 -59.93 0.02 -21.08
N PHE A 584 -58.61 0.11 -21.05
CA PHE A 584 -57.81 0.36 -19.82
C PHE A 584 -57.64 1.86 -19.55
N PRO A 585 -57.41 2.28 -18.29
CA PRO A 585 -57.19 3.70 -17.95
C PRO A 585 -55.78 4.16 -18.38
N GLU A 586 -55.71 4.79 -19.55
CA GLU A 586 -54.47 5.25 -20.20
C GLU A 586 -53.65 6.18 -19.28
N TRP A 587 -54.29 7.12 -18.57
CA TRP A 587 -53.63 8.02 -17.68
C TRP A 587 -52.85 7.27 -16.56
N LEU A 588 -53.37 6.13 -16.11
CA LEU A 588 -52.74 5.33 -15.04
C LEU A 588 -51.49 4.63 -15.58
N THR A 589 -51.54 4.04 -16.77
CA THR A 589 -50.39 3.36 -17.39
C THR A 589 -49.25 4.33 -17.70
N ILE A 590 -49.59 5.55 -18.15
CA ILE A 590 -48.62 6.63 -18.40
C ILE A 590 -47.99 7.11 -17.09
N ILE A 591 -48.75 7.35 -16.04
CA ILE A 591 -48.22 7.74 -14.72
C ILE A 591 -47.29 6.64 -14.16
N MET A 592 -47.73 5.37 -14.23
CA MET A 592 -46.91 4.26 -13.80
C MET A 592 -45.59 4.17 -14.59
N LEU A 593 -45.64 4.41 -15.91
CA LEU A 593 -44.42 4.46 -16.73
C LEU A 593 -43.52 5.62 -16.30
N CYS A 594 -44.04 6.80 -16.07
CA CYS A 594 -43.28 7.96 -15.61
C CYS A 594 -42.63 7.70 -14.25
N VAL A 595 -43.35 7.12 -13.31
CA VAL A 595 -42.80 6.73 -11.98
C VAL A 595 -41.70 5.65 -12.14
N TYR A 596 -41.94 4.64 -12.97
CA TYR A 596 -40.97 3.60 -13.24
C TYR A 596 -39.67 4.18 -13.83
N LEU A 597 -39.76 5.04 -14.84
CA LEU A 597 -38.59 5.67 -15.47
C LEU A 597 -37.86 6.61 -14.49
N LEU A 598 -38.56 7.31 -13.64
CA LEU A 598 -37.98 8.16 -12.62
C LEU A 598 -37.11 7.30 -11.66
N PHE A 599 -37.64 6.21 -11.14
CA PHE A 599 -36.87 5.32 -10.27
C PHE A 599 -35.76 4.57 -11.00
N ALA A 600 -36.05 3.99 -12.16
CA ALA A 600 -35.09 3.17 -12.89
C ALA A 600 -33.94 4.00 -13.49
N ASN A 601 -34.24 5.08 -14.21
CA ASN A 601 -33.24 5.85 -14.93
C ASN A 601 -32.61 6.96 -14.09
N ILE A 602 -33.39 7.70 -13.29
CA ILE A 602 -32.87 8.83 -12.56
C ILE A 602 -32.23 8.37 -11.24
N LEU A 603 -32.95 7.58 -10.46
CA LEU A 603 -32.49 7.23 -9.12
C LEU A 603 -31.51 6.04 -9.12
N LEU A 604 -31.93 4.90 -9.72
CA LEU A 604 -31.11 3.68 -9.66
C LEU A 604 -29.86 3.79 -10.55
N LEU A 605 -29.97 4.37 -11.77
CA LEU A 605 -28.81 4.50 -12.63
C LEU A 605 -27.76 5.46 -12.05
N ASN A 606 -28.20 6.58 -11.44
CA ASN A 606 -27.29 7.49 -10.76
C ASN A 606 -26.66 6.86 -9.51
N LEU A 607 -27.41 6.01 -8.79
CA LEU A 607 -26.86 5.23 -7.68
C LEU A 607 -25.77 4.26 -8.18
N LEU A 608 -25.98 3.59 -9.32
CA LEU A 608 -24.97 2.73 -9.91
C LEU A 608 -23.68 3.49 -10.27
N ILE A 609 -23.84 4.67 -10.86
CA ILE A 609 -22.69 5.54 -11.21
C ILE A 609 -21.95 5.96 -9.94
N ALA A 610 -22.67 6.31 -8.87
CA ALA A 610 -22.07 6.69 -7.58
C ALA A 610 -21.31 5.53 -6.93
N ILE A 611 -21.89 4.31 -6.92
CA ILE A 611 -21.25 3.10 -6.40
C ILE A 611 -19.99 2.79 -7.22
N PHE A 612 -20.07 2.86 -8.55
CA PHE A 612 -18.92 2.62 -9.42
C PHE A 612 -17.81 3.64 -9.20
N ASN A 613 -18.12 4.91 -9.02
CA ASN A 613 -17.13 5.94 -8.73
C ASN A 613 -16.45 5.70 -7.37
N TYR A 614 -17.21 5.32 -6.36
CA TYR A 614 -16.67 4.98 -5.04
C TYR A 614 -15.72 3.77 -5.12
N THR A 615 -16.18 2.66 -5.71
CA THR A 615 -15.38 1.44 -5.87
C THR A 615 -14.16 1.68 -6.75
N PHE A 616 -14.29 2.52 -7.80
CA PHE A 616 -13.18 2.89 -8.66
C PHE A 616 -12.08 3.62 -7.88
N GLN A 617 -12.44 4.63 -7.09
CA GLN A 617 -11.48 5.38 -6.28
C GLN A 617 -10.81 4.50 -5.23
N GLU A 618 -11.59 3.72 -4.46
CA GLU A 618 -11.05 2.80 -3.44
C GLU A 618 -10.03 1.81 -4.00
N VAL A 619 -10.29 1.31 -5.21
CA VAL A 619 -9.43 0.29 -5.83
C VAL A 619 -8.25 0.93 -6.56
N GLN A 620 -8.40 2.12 -7.13
CA GLN A 620 -7.37 2.76 -7.94
C GLN A 620 -6.07 2.97 -7.16
N ASP A 621 -6.15 3.41 -5.90
CA ASP A 621 -4.98 3.68 -5.06
C ASP A 621 -4.17 2.40 -4.77
N ASN A 622 -4.86 1.27 -4.65
CA ASN A 622 -4.23 -0.02 -4.33
C ASN A 622 -4.01 -0.93 -5.54
N THR A 623 -4.46 -0.52 -6.73
CA THR A 623 -4.50 -1.40 -7.91
C THR A 623 -3.11 -1.82 -8.38
N ASP A 624 -2.13 -0.92 -8.35
CA ASP A 624 -0.75 -1.24 -8.76
C ASP A 624 -0.12 -2.30 -7.83
N THR A 625 -0.37 -2.17 -6.53
CA THR A 625 0.10 -3.14 -5.52
C THR A 625 -0.55 -4.51 -5.72
N ILE A 626 -1.86 -4.54 -5.93
CA ILE A 626 -2.61 -5.78 -6.19
C ILE A 626 -2.15 -6.42 -7.50
N TRP A 627 -1.94 -5.64 -8.56
CA TRP A 627 -1.46 -6.13 -9.84
C TRP A 627 -0.05 -6.73 -9.74
N LYS A 628 0.87 -6.07 -9.03
CA LYS A 628 2.23 -6.57 -8.79
C LYS A 628 2.22 -7.89 -8.02
N PHE A 629 1.28 -8.05 -7.08
CA PHE A 629 1.10 -9.29 -6.34
C PHE A 629 0.57 -10.41 -7.26
N GLN A 630 -0.46 -10.16 -8.06
CA GLN A 630 -1.00 -11.15 -9.01
C GLN A 630 0.02 -11.54 -10.08
N ARG A 631 0.86 -10.59 -10.50
CA ARG A 631 1.96 -10.87 -11.43
C ARG A 631 2.91 -11.93 -10.90
N TYR A 632 3.19 -11.97 -9.60
CA TYR A 632 4.00 -13.03 -8.99
C TYR A 632 3.38 -14.41 -9.18
N GLU A 633 2.10 -14.59 -8.88
CA GLU A 633 1.41 -15.87 -9.05
C GLU A 633 1.47 -16.36 -10.50
N LEU A 634 1.29 -15.46 -11.43
CA LEU A 634 1.34 -15.77 -12.86
C LEU A 634 2.75 -16.13 -13.33
N ILE A 635 3.79 -15.45 -12.84
CA ILE A 635 5.20 -15.80 -13.13
C ILE A 635 5.51 -17.21 -12.60
N LYS A 636 5.05 -17.54 -11.40
CA LYS A 636 5.18 -18.87 -10.79
C LYS A 636 4.52 -19.94 -11.67
N GLU A 637 3.30 -19.69 -12.16
CA GLU A 637 2.56 -20.60 -13.04
C GLU A 637 3.34 -20.89 -14.33
N TYR A 638 3.75 -19.84 -15.07
CA TYR A 638 4.45 -20.00 -16.35
C TYR A 638 5.88 -20.53 -16.20
N HIS A 639 6.51 -20.31 -15.05
CA HIS A 639 7.80 -20.94 -14.76
C HIS A 639 7.67 -22.46 -14.66
N SER A 640 6.64 -22.97 -13.99
CA SER A 640 6.39 -24.40 -13.82
C SER A 640 5.81 -25.11 -15.05
N ARG A 641 5.23 -24.34 -15.97
CA ARG A 641 4.51 -24.86 -17.14
C ARG A 641 5.48 -25.51 -18.16
N PRO A 642 5.10 -26.61 -18.82
CA PRO A 642 5.86 -27.19 -19.93
C PRO A 642 6.10 -26.18 -21.05
N ALA A 643 7.17 -26.38 -21.83
CA ALA A 643 7.57 -25.45 -22.90
C ALA A 643 6.64 -25.46 -24.13
N LEU A 644 5.97 -26.60 -24.41
CA LEU A 644 5.10 -26.72 -25.57
C LEU A 644 3.73 -26.11 -25.30
N PRO A 645 3.18 -25.31 -26.24
CA PRO A 645 1.82 -24.77 -26.12
C PRO A 645 0.76 -25.81 -26.43
N PRO A 646 -0.52 -25.61 -26.01
CA PRO A 646 -1.65 -26.37 -26.52
C PRO A 646 -1.76 -26.26 -28.08
N PRO A 647 -2.14 -27.31 -28.81
CA PRO A 647 -2.48 -28.66 -28.35
C PRO A 647 -1.26 -29.57 -28.11
N PHE A 648 -0.04 -29.14 -28.48
CA PHE A 648 1.18 -29.97 -28.41
C PHE A 648 1.64 -30.24 -26.98
N ILE A 649 1.12 -29.53 -25.99
CA ILE A 649 1.39 -29.74 -24.56
C ILE A 649 1.02 -31.16 -24.10
N LEU A 650 0.08 -31.83 -24.78
CA LEU A 650 -0.27 -33.23 -24.53
C LEU A 650 0.94 -34.17 -24.62
N LEU A 651 1.84 -33.92 -25.55
CA LEU A 651 3.09 -34.69 -25.69
C LEU A 651 3.96 -34.53 -24.42
N SER A 652 4.05 -33.34 -23.90
CA SER A 652 4.77 -33.09 -22.65
C SER A 652 4.13 -33.79 -21.47
N HIS A 653 2.79 -33.78 -21.38
CA HIS A 653 2.08 -34.47 -20.31
C HIS A 653 2.23 -35.97 -20.38
N ILE A 654 2.19 -36.55 -21.58
CA ILE A 654 2.43 -37.99 -21.81
C ILE A 654 3.87 -38.34 -21.36
N ILE A 655 4.88 -37.54 -21.74
CA ILE A 655 6.25 -37.76 -21.34
C ILE A 655 6.43 -37.67 -19.82
N ILE A 656 5.78 -36.68 -19.18
CA ILE A 656 5.81 -36.52 -17.71
C ILE A 656 5.14 -37.69 -17.02
N PHE A 657 4.01 -38.17 -17.57
CA PHE A 657 3.30 -39.36 -17.06
C PHE A 657 4.15 -40.63 -17.20
N ILE A 658 4.74 -40.86 -18.36
CA ILE A 658 5.62 -42.02 -18.61
C ILE A 658 6.83 -41.97 -17.62
N LYS A 659 7.49 -40.82 -17.47
CA LYS A 659 8.62 -40.69 -16.56
C LYS A 659 8.21 -40.88 -15.09
N GLY A 660 7.08 -40.31 -14.67
CA GLY A 660 6.62 -40.35 -13.28
C GLY A 660 6.06 -41.72 -12.86
N VAL A 661 5.18 -42.31 -13.72
CA VAL A 661 4.43 -43.52 -13.38
C VAL A 661 5.15 -44.78 -13.87
N LEU A 662 5.62 -44.80 -15.13
CA LEU A 662 6.20 -46.00 -15.73
C LEU A 662 7.66 -46.20 -15.32
N LEU A 663 8.46 -45.13 -15.39
CA LEU A 663 9.88 -45.20 -15.11
C LEU A 663 10.23 -44.91 -13.64
N ARG A 664 9.26 -44.49 -12.81
CA ARG A 664 9.40 -44.10 -11.39
C ARG A 664 10.60 -43.20 -11.12
N TYR A 665 10.97 -42.40 -12.09
CA TYR A 665 11.97 -41.35 -11.84
C TYR A 665 11.41 -40.40 -10.78
N PRO A 666 12.16 -40.10 -9.70
CA PRO A 666 11.73 -39.10 -8.75
C PRO A 666 11.53 -37.80 -9.54
N SER A 667 10.30 -37.32 -9.53
CA SER A 667 10.01 -35.98 -10.04
C SER A 667 10.91 -35.06 -9.22
N HIS A 668 11.95 -34.49 -9.86
CA HIS A 668 12.58 -33.33 -9.28
C HIS A 668 11.46 -32.29 -9.13
N ARG A 669 10.95 -32.17 -7.91
CA ARG A 669 10.11 -31.04 -7.54
C ARG A 669 10.96 -29.84 -7.88
N HIS A 670 10.64 -29.11 -8.93
CA HIS A 670 11.21 -27.81 -9.17
C HIS A 670 10.72 -26.94 -8.00
N GLU A 671 11.55 -26.88 -6.95
CA GLU A 671 11.30 -25.96 -5.86
C GLU A 671 11.51 -24.56 -6.44
N HIS A 672 10.41 -23.86 -6.67
CA HIS A 672 10.39 -22.58 -7.34
C HIS A 672 11.12 -21.54 -6.51
N PHE A 673 12.07 -20.85 -7.12
CA PHE A 673 12.76 -19.72 -6.53
C PHE A 673 13.45 -20.03 -5.19
N ARG A 674 14.12 -21.18 -5.09
CA ARG A 674 14.88 -21.60 -3.90
C ARG A 674 16.33 -21.78 -4.27
N GLN A 675 17.21 -21.21 -3.46
CA GLN A 675 18.65 -21.39 -3.55
C GLN A 675 19.18 -21.81 -2.18
N GLU A 676 19.78 -23.00 -2.13
CA GLU A 676 20.55 -23.41 -0.96
C GLU A 676 21.95 -22.83 -1.10
N LEU A 677 22.32 -21.95 -0.16
CA LEU A 677 23.63 -21.33 -0.10
C LEU A 677 24.60 -22.19 0.71
N GLN A 678 25.90 -22.05 0.45
CA GLN A 678 26.91 -22.64 1.33
C GLN A 678 26.88 -21.94 2.68
N ARG A 679 27.19 -22.67 3.76
CA ARG A 679 27.10 -22.18 5.15
C ARG A 679 27.84 -20.85 5.37
N THR A 680 29.04 -20.71 4.81
CA THR A 680 29.84 -19.49 4.92
C THR A 680 29.21 -18.30 4.19
N GLU A 681 28.67 -18.52 3.00
CA GLU A 681 27.96 -17.50 2.23
C GLU A 681 26.64 -17.09 2.90
N ASP A 682 25.95 -18.05 3.51
CA ASP A 682 24.73 -17.83 4.27
C ASP A 682 25.00 -16.98 5.53
N GLU A 683 26.05 -17.29 6.28
CA GLU A 683 26.45 -16.53 7.47
C GLU A 683 26.91 -15.10 7.14
N GLU A 684 27.63 -14.90 6.02
CA GLU A 684 28.01 -13.57 5.53
C GLU A 684 26.78 -12.74 5.12
N LEU A 685 25.83 -13.37 4.45
CA LEU A 685 24.62 -12.71 4.00
C LEU A 685 23.72 -12.28 5.17
N LEU A 686 23.59 -13.15 6.20
CA LEU A 686 22.83 -12.84 7.41
C LEU A 686 23.49 -11.76 8.26
N SER A 687 24.82 -11.77 8.38
CA SER A 687 25.52 -10.71 9.12
C SER A 687 25.39 -9.35 8.42
N TRP A 688 25.37 -9.35 7.09
CA TRP A 688 25.09 -8.14 6.32
C TRP A 688 23.62 -7.66 6.49
N GLU A 689 22.65 -8.58 6.48
CA GLU A 689 21.23 -8.27 6.75
C GLU A 689 21.06 -7.66 8.14
N ALA A 690 21.72 -8.22 9.16
CA ALA A 690 21.67 -7.70 10.53
C ALA A 690 22.25 -6.27 10.60
N TYR A 691 23.37 -6.00 9.91
CA TYR A 691 23.93 -4.66 9.84
C TYR A 691 22.98 -3.66 9.16
N MET A 692 22.31 -4.05 8.07
CA MET A 692 21.33 -3.20 7.40
C MET A 692 20.09 -2.96 8.28
N LYS A 693 19.66 -3.96 9.05
CA LYS A 693 18.60 -3.79 10.06
C LYS A 693 18.97 -2.72 11.08
N ASP A 694 20.19 -2.79 11.62
CA ASP A 694 20.64 -1.84 12.64
C ASP A 694 20.68 -0.40 12.07
N ASN A 695 21.13 -0.24 10.82
CA ASN A 695 21.08 1.06 10.12
C ASN A 695 19.64 1.56 9.94
N TYR A 696 18.74 0.71 9.51
CA TYR A 696 17.32 1.03 9.36
C TYR A 696 16.71 1.45 10.70
N LEU A 697 16.93 0.70 11.77
CA LEU A 697 16.42 1.04 13.11
C LEU A 697 17.00 2.37 13.61
N ALA A 698 18.30 2.62 13.37
CA ALA A 698 18.91 3.88 13.74
C ALA A 698 18.30 5.07 12.99
N SER A 699 18.06 4.93 11.67
CA SER A 699 17.41 5.97 10.88
C SER A 699 15.96 6.20 11.32
N THR A 700 15.20 5.15 11.57
CA THR A 700 13.81 5.23 12.02
C THR A 700 13.69 5.90 13.38
N ARG A 701 14.54 5.52 14.36
CA ARG A 701 14.60 6.20 15.68
C ARG A 701 14.98 7.67 15.55
N GLN A 702 15.87 8.02 14.62
CA GLN A 702 16.23 9.41 14.35
C GLN A 702 15.04 10.18 13.76
N ASP A 703 14.31 9.59 12.82
CA ASP A 703 13.15 10.22 12.20
C ASP A 703 11.99 10.37 13.21
N GLU A 704 11.76 9.37 14.05
CA GLU A 704 10.77 9.43 15.15
C GLU A 704 11.13 10.52 16.16
N SER A 705 12.41 10.62 16.56
CA SER A 705 12.86 11.66 17.50
C SER A 705 12.76 13.08 16.93
N GLN A 706 12.78 13.20 15.61
CA GLN A 706 12.61 14.46 14.88
C GLN A 706 11.15 14.76 14.51
N SER A 707 10.26 13.82 14.72
CA SER A 707 8.84 14.03 14.41
C SER A 707 8.25 15.14 15.29
N VAL A 708 7.39 15.96 14.72
CA VAL A 708 6.74 17.08 15.44
C VAL A 708 5.93 16.56 16.63
N GLU A 709 5.27 15.44 16.47
CA GLU A 709 4.47 14.80 17.53
C GLU A 709 5.33 14.37 18.72
N HIS A 710 6.46 13.74 18.49
CA HIS A 710 7.37 13.34 19.56
C HIS A 710 7.97 14.56 20.27
N ARG A 711 8.32 15.62 19.53
CA ARG A 711 8.80 16.87 20.10
C ARG A 711 7.74 17.58 20.94
N ILE A 712 6.47 17.54 20.51
CA ILE A 712 5.35 18.08 21.30
C ILE A 712 5.15 17.27 22.57
N GLN A 713 5.18 15.95 22.49
CA GLN A 713 5.01 15.06 23.63
C GLN A 713 6.15 15.20 24.64
N ASP A 714 7.41 15.23 24.20
CA ASP A 714 8.60 15.48 25.02
C ASP A 714 8.55 16.88 25.68
N THR A 715 8.04 17.88 24.95
CA THR A 715 7.86 19.24 25.51
C THR A 715 6.75 19.26 26.54
N ALA A 716 5.63 18.58 26.31
CA ALA A 716 4.53 18.49 27.26
C ALA A 716 4.94 17.76 28.56
N GLU A 717 5.72 16.69 28.45
CA GLU A 717 6.27 15.97 29.60
C GLU A 717 7.22 16.86 30.42
N LYS A 718 8.13 17.56 29.75
CA LYS A 718 9.03 18.52 30.41
C LYS A 718 8.29 19.65 31.09
N VAL A 719 7.24 20.19 30.50
CA VAL A 719 6.36 21.20 31.10
C VAL A 719 5.62 20.61 32.32
N GLY A 720 5.16 19.38 32.23
CA GLY A 720 4.55 18.65 33.36
C GLY A 720 5.49 18.53 34.56
N VAL A 721 6.71 18.06 34.32
CA VAL A 721 7.75 17.95 35.35
C VAL A 721 8.11 19.32 35.94
N MET A 722 8.19 20.37 35.12
CA MET A 722 8.48 21.72 35.58
C MET A 722 7.32 22.30 36.42
N SER A 723 6.09 22.01 36.07
CA SER A 723 4.89 22.37 36.85
C SER A 723 4.91 21.70 38.22
N GLU A 724 5.22 20.42 38.32
CA GLU A 724 5.35 19.73 39.60
C GLU A 724 6.49 20.29 40.47
N LEU A 725 7.61 20.65 39.86
CA LEU A 725 8.71 21.29 40.60
C LEU A 725 8.32 22.65 41.14
N LEU A 726 7.62 23.45 40.33
CA LEU A 726 7.11 24.78 40.75
C LEU A 726 6.08 24.67 41.87
N GLU A 727 5.16 23.69 41.78
CA GLU A 727 4.21 23.42 42.88
C GLU A 727 4.92 23.04 44.18
N ARG A 728 5.93 22.16 44.12
CA ARG A 728 6.74 21.81 45.31
C ARG A 728 7.52 23.01 45.86
N GLU A 729 8.09 23.88 45.04
CA GLU A 729 8.72 25.10 45.48
C GLU A 729 7.71 26.05 46.13
N GLN A 730 6.53 26.22 45.54
CA GLN A 730 5.46 27.06 46.07
C GLN A 730 4.94 26.52 47.41
N GLU A 731 4.83 25.20 47.58
CA GLU A 731 4.48 24.57 48.88
C GLU A 731 5.58 24.80 49.91
N MET A 732 6.87 24.68 49.55
CA MET A 732 7.99 24.95 50.47
C MET A 732 8.04 26.42 50.88
N VAL A 733 7.82 27.34 49.92
CA VAL A 733 7.77 28.77 50.19
C VAL A 733 6.59 29.14 51.12
N SER A 734 5.41 28.53 50.85
CA SER A 734 4.20 28.77 51.67
C SER A 734 4.38 28.19 53.08
N ALA A 735 4.97 27.00 53.22
CA ALA A 735 5.28 26.41 54.52
C ALA A 735 6.35 27.21 55.27
N THR A 736 7.33 27.78 54.55
CA THR A 736 8.34 28.64 55.17
C THR A 736 7.76 29.99 55.61
N MET A 737 6.87 30.57 54.80
CA MET A 737 6.09 31.78 55.15
C MET A 737 5.21 31.54 56.35
N ALA A 738 4.45 30.43 56.38
CA ALA A 738 3.60 30.06 57.52
C ALA A 738 4.41 29.92 58.82
N LYS A 739 5.61 29.29 58.74
CA LYS A 739 6.53 29.22 59.91
C LYS A 739 7.06 30.61 60.34
N ARG A 740 7.33 31.51 59.39
CA ARG A 740 7.72 32.90 59.72
C ARG A 740 6.56 33.69 60.38
N LEU A 741 5.37 33.56 59.81
CA LEU A 741 4.17 34.17 60.36
C LEU A 741 3.89 33.70 61.82
N ALA A 742 3.93 32.38 62.04
CA ALA A 742 3.75 31.80 63.36
C ALA A 742 4.81 32.34 64.35
N ARG A 743 6.07 32.48 63.96
CA ARG A 743 7.13 33.09 64.80
C ARG A 743 6.87 34.58 65.11
N LEU A 744 6.38 35.33 64.08
CA LEU A 744 6.01 36.73 64.28
C LEU A 744 4.81 36.88 65.20
N GLU A 745 3.77 36.01 65.10
CA GLU A 745 2.62 35.95 65.98
C GLU A 745 3.05 35.64 67.43
N GLU A 746 3.99 34.69 67.58
CA GLU A 746 4.54 34.37 68.93
C GLU A 746 5.29 35.55 69.49
N GLN A 747 6.16 36.24 68.71
CA GLN A 747 6.86 37.42 69.14
C GLN A 747 5.92 38.59 69.49
N VAL A 748 4.86 38.81 68.70
CA VAL A 748 3.84 39.82 68.98
C VAL A 748 3.07 39.47 70.21
N SER A 749 2.77 38.19 70.48
CA SER A 749 2.08 37.71 71.67
C SER A 749 2.94 37.93 72.90
N GLU A 750 4.27 37.60 72.85
CA GLU A 750 5.20 37.86 73.93
C GLU A 750 5.36 39.34 74.18
N SER A 751 5.52 40.16 73.12
CA SER A 751 5.60 41.64 73.30
C SER A 751 4.31 42.18 73.89
N THR A 752 3.15 41.67 73.51
CA THR A 752 1.86 42.08 74.06
C THR A 752 1.73 41.66 75.53
N LYS A 753 2.20 40.47 75.91
CA LYS A 753 2.28 40.01 77.26
C LYS A 753 3.22 40.95 78.11
N ALA A 754 4.39 41.28 77.58
CA ALA A 754 5.31 42.16 78.25
C ALA A 754 4.74 43.61 78.39
N LEU A 755 4.09 44.15 77.38
CA LEU A 755 3.37 45.41 77.43
C LEU A 755 2.22 45.38 78.44
N ARG A 756 1.43 44.28 78.54
CA ARG A 756 0.43 44.16 79.57
C ARG A 756 1.01 44.11 80.94
N TRP A 757 2.14 43.42 81.14
CA TRP A 757 2.82 43.38 82.39
C TRP A 757 3.37 44.80 82.84
N ILE A 758 3.93 45.53 81.83
CA ILE A 758 4.35 46.90 82.03
C ILE A 758 3.18 47.80 82.38
N VAL A 759 2.07 47.71 81.69
CA VAL A 759 0.84 48.47 81.94
C VAL A 759 0.25 48.11 83.31
N ASP A 760 0.26 46.85 83.70
CA ASP A 760 -0.21 46.44 85.06
C ASP A 760 0.80 46.92 86.16
N ALA A 761 2.11 46.88 85.92
CA ALA A 761 3.09 47.40 86.78
C ALA A 761 3.00 48.93 86.90
N LEU A 762 2.72 49.66 85.85
CA LEU A 762 2.49 51.15 85.89
C LEU A 762 1.15 51.51 86.58
N LYS A 763 0.13 50.66 86.44
CA LYS A 763 -1.15 50.83 87.15
C LYS A 763 -0.98 50.63 88.64
N SER A 764 -0.13 49.75 89.07
CA SER A 764 0.22 49.51 90.46
C SER A 764 1.00 50.63 91.11
N GLN A 765 1.67 51.47 90.26
CA GLN A 765 2.45 52.68 90.72
C GLN A 765 1.64 53.96 90.68
N GLY A 766 0.32 54.01 90.42
CA GLY A 766 -0.54 55.13 90.60
C GLY A 766 -0.54 56.20 89.51
N CYS A 767 0.01 56.02 88.31
CA CYS A 767 0.00 56.96 87.21
C CYS A 767 -1.35 56.92 86.50
N LYS A 768 -2.17 57.98 86.63
CA LYS A 768 -3.37 58.17 85.79
C LYS A 768 -3.01 58.96 84.55
N SER A 769 -3.01 58.36 83.41
CA SER A 769 -2.93 59.03 82.12
C SER A 769 -4.25 58.78 81.36
N LYS A 770 -4.87 59.90 80.98
CA LYS A 770 -6.03 59.85 79.97
C LYS A 770 -5.48 59.91 78.59
N MET A 771 -5.52 58.73 77.92
CA MET A 771 -5.40 58.74 76.50
C MET A 771 -6.19 57.54 76.02
N GLN A 772 -7.26 57.73 75.19
CA GLN A 772 -8.02 56.77 74.52
C GLN A 772 -7.23 56.26 73.29
N PRO A 773 -7.22 54.91 73.03
CA PRO A 773 -6.59 54.41 71.83
C PRO A 773 -7.47 54.61 70.60
N PRO A 774 -6.92 54.82 69.43
CA PRO A 774 -7.72 54.97 68.21
C PRO A 774 -8.32 53.60 67.74
N LEU A 775 -9.61 53.65 67.44
CA LEU A 775 -10.35 52.52 66.79
C LEU A 775 -9.79 52.27 65.41
N MET A 776 -9.38 51.04 65.21
CA MET A 776 -9.20 50.48 63.86
C MET A 776 -10.53 49.95 63.41
N THR A 777 -11.19 50.66 62.48
CA THR A 777 -12.33 50.16 61.72
C THR A 777 -11.84 49.26 60.60
N GLY A 778 -12.22 48.01 60.74
CA GLY A 778 -12.18 47.07 59.63
C GLY A 778 -13.20 47.44 58.54
N ARG A 779 -12.80 47.37 57.30
CA ARG A 779 -13.73 47.43 56.18
C ARG A 779 -13.46 46.24 55.29
N SER A 780 -14.38 45.28 55.38
CA SER A 780 -14.65 44.31 54.35
C SER A 780 -15.32 45.00 53.18
N SER A 781 -14.93 44.73 51.97
CA SER A 781 -15.79 44.89 50.81
C SER A 781 -15.58 43.75 49.85
N ASP A 782 -16.66 43.05 49.70
CA ASP A 782 -16.97 42.11 48.64
C ASP A 782 -17.04 42.77 47.27
N ARG A 783 -16.79 41.97 46.28
CA ARG A 783 -17.30 42.02 44.90
C ARG A 783 -16.90 43.18 44.03
N ASP A 784 -16.32 42.85 42.90
CA ASP A 784 -17.00 43.04 41.61
C ASP A 784 -16.37 42.19 40.50
N ASP A 785 -17.24 41.55 39.79
CA ASP A 785 -17.00 40.88 38.51
C ASP A 785 -16.60 41.94 37.47
N GLY A 786 -15.45 41.78 36.90
CA GLY A 786 -14.98 42.57 35.76
C GLY A 786 -14.66 41.71 34.57
N GLU A 787 -15.59 41.67 33.61
CA GLU A 787 -15.30 41.23 32.24
C GLU A 787 -14.02 41.87 31.73
N SER A 788 -13.02 41.04 31.42
CA SER A 788 -11.86 41.45 30.66
C SER A 788 -12.12 41.06 29.22
N SER A 789 -12.47 42.04 28.42
CA SER A 789 -12.40 42.01 26.99
C SER A 789 -11.04 41.51 26.54
N GLY A 790 -11.07 40.40 25.78
CA GLY A 790 -9.85 39.89 25.13
C GLY A 790 -9.31 40.92 24.14
N GLN A 791 -8.16 41.47 24.47
CA GLN A 791 -7.28 42.00 23.45
C GLN A 791 -6.62 40.81 22.74
N GLU A 792 -7.00 40.59 21.47
CA GLU A 792 -6.19 39.85 20.53
C GLU A 792 -4.83 40.52 20.45
N THR A 793 -3.83 39.92 21.09
CA THR A 793 -2.44 40.24 20.83
C THR A 793 -2.14 39.67 19.46
N ASP A 794 -1.79 40.53 18.50
CA ASP A 794 -1.17 40.17 17.23
C ASP A 794 -0.02 39.18 17.54
N GLU A 795 -0.18 37.90 17.11
CA GLU A 795 0.93 36.99 17.01
C GLU A 795 1.89 37.56 15.97
N GLU A 796 2.95 38.21 16.40
CA GLU A 796 4.11 38.51 15.58
C GLU A 796 4.61 37.18 15.01
N SER A 797 4.29 36.92 13.75
CA SER A 797 4.78 35.74 13.04
C SER A 797 6.30 35.77 13.02
N ALA A 798 6.91 34.67 13.50
CA ALA A 798 8.36 34.52 13.52
C ALA A 798 8.95 34.77 12.11
N PRO A 799 10.00 35.60 11.97
CA PRO A 799 10.58 35.96 10.68
C PRO A 799 11.18 34.73 9.96
N HIS A 800 10.96 34.62 8.67
CA HIS A 800 11.52 33.57 7.78
C HIS A 800 11.14 32.11 8.09
N MET A 801 9.95 31.81 8.51
CA MET A 801 9.55 30.43 8.85
C MET A 801 9.70 29.47 7.67
N PHE A 802 9.29 29.87 6.46
CA PHE A 802 9.41 29.05 5.24
C PHE A 802 10.83 29.05 4.68
N ALA A 803 11.52 30.17 4.72
CA ALA A 803 12.89 30.30 4.24
C ALA A 803 13.93 29.60 5.13
N ARG A 804 13.56 29.13 6.34
CA ARG A 804 14.44 28.41 7.28
C ARG A 804 14.11 26.91 7.40
N GLN A 805 13.25 26.35 6.55
CA GLN A 805 12.99 24.92 6.51
C GLN A 805 14.29 24.14 6.31
N LEU A 806 14.45 23.01 7.02
CA LEU A 806 15.71 22.26 7.09
C LEU A 806 16.27 21.85 5.72
N GLN A 807 15.42 21.52 4.77
CA GLN A 807 15.82 21.11 3.43
C GLN A 807 15.46 22.18 2.38
N TYR A 808 16.39 22.51 1.50
CA TYR A 808 16.10 23.41 0.40
C TYR A 808 15.19 22.72 -0.64
N PRO A 809 14.12 23.36 -1.15
CA PRO A 809 13.13 22.73 -2.02
C PRO A 809 13.74 22.14 -3.29
N ASN A 810 13.27 20.97 -3.68
CA ASN A 810 13.71 20.21 -4.86
C ASN A 810 15.22 19.93 -4.91
N SER A 811 15.88 19.81 -3.75
CA SER A 811 17.31 19.51 -3.63
C SER A 811 17.61 18.57 -2.46
N THR A 812 18.80 17.99 -2.44
CA THR A 812 19.33 17.20 -1.31
C THR A 812 20.09 18.07 -0.30
N VAL A 813 20.20 19.39 -0.53
CA VAL A 813 20.99 20.30 0.29
C VAL A 813 20.20 20.68 1.55
N LYS A 814 20.82 20.44 2.71
CA LYS A 814 20.27 20.85 4.00
C LYS A 814 20.74 22.25 4.35
N ARG A 815 19.84 23.07 4.87
CA ARG A 815 20.16 24.40 5.39
C ARG A 815 20.89 24.31 6.71
N PHE A 816 21.77 25.25 6.98
CA PHE A 816 22.34 25.43 8.30
C PHE A 816 21.26 25.90 9.29
N PRO A 817 21.06 25.22 10.42
CA PRO A 817 20.00 25.59 11.37
C PRO A 817 20.29 26.98 11.99
N VAL A 818 19.36 27.90 11.81
CA VAL A 818 19.45 29.28 12.36
C VAL A 818 18.42 29.40 13.46
N PRO A 819 18.84 29.52 14.74
CA PRO A 819 17.94 29.84 15.85
C PRO A 819 17.30 31.23 15.66
N GLU A 820 16.08 31.40 16.14
CA GLU A 820 15.27 32.61 15.93
C GLU A 820 15.98 33.87 16.38
N GLU A 821 16.64 33.82 17.51
CA GLU A 821 17.46 34.92 18.08
C GLU A 821 18.69 35.31 17.22
N LYS A 822 19.07 34.40 16.29
CA LYS A 822 20.25 34.58 15.43
C LYS A 822 19.88 34.87 13.97
N VAL A 823 18.59 35.08 13.67
CA VAL A 823 18.12 35.44 12.34
C VAL A 823 18.62 36.82 11.93
N PRO A 824 18.49 37.89 12.73
CA PRO A 824 18.94 39.19 12.31
C PRO A 824 20.48 39.26 12.12
N TRP A 825 20.92 39.98 11.08
CA TRP A 825 22.33 40.07 10.72
C TRP A 825 23.16 40.84 11.80
N GLU A 826 22.51 41.69 12.57
CA GLU A 826 23.11 42.50 13.66
C GLU A 826 23.56 41.63 14.83
N VAL A 827 22.97 40.48 15.00
CA VAL A 827 23.31 39.52 16.05
C VAL A 827 24.55 38.73 15.65
N ASN A 828 25.59 38.74 16.46
CA ASN A 828 26.82 38.00 16.18
C ASN A 828 26.58 36.49 16.25
N PHE A 829 26.92 35.76 15.15
CA PHE A 829 26.83 34.34 15.03
C PHE A 829 28.11 33.77 14.42
N THR A 830 29.14 33.61 15.22
CA THR A 830 30.51 33.21 14.81
C THR A 830 30.55 31.79 14.21
N LEU A 831 29.60 30.92 14.57
CA LEU A 831 29.52 29.53 14.06
C LEU A 831 28.73 29.42 12.74
N TYR A 832 28.26 30.52 12.17
CA TYR A 832 27.42 30.53 10.99
C TYR A 832 28.23 30.26 9.72
N HIS A 833 28.17 28.98 9.25
CA HIS A 833 28.82 28.55 8.02
C HIS A 833 27.82 27.78 7.11
N PRO A 834 26.87 28.51 6.49
CA PRO A 834 25.87 27.90 5.66
C PRO A 834 26.46 27.34 4.34
N PRO A 835 25.91 26.24 3.79
CA PRO A 835 26.34 25.73 2.49
C PRO A 835 26.00 26.71 1.37
N VAL A 836 26.82 26.71 0.33
CA VAL A 836 26.54 27.49 -0.90
C VAL A 836 25.84 26.57 -1.90
N TYR A 837 24.70 27.01 -2.45
CA TYR A 837 23.92 26.28 -3.41
C TYR A 837 23.49 27.13 -4.59
N ASN A 838 23.75 26.64 -5.80
CA ASN A 838 23.32 27.24 -7.07
C ASN A 838 22.82 26.10 -7.97
N GLN A 839 21.54 26.15 -8.39
CA GLN A 839 20.92 25.08 -9.19
C GLN A 839 21.46 25.01 -10.64
N GLN A 840 21.99 26.10 -11.17
CA GLN A 840 22.68 26.13 -12.44
C GLN A 840 24.14 26.48 -12.20
N ASP A 841 25.06 25.68 -12.77
CA ASP A 841 26.50 25.94 -12.74
C ASP A 841 26.78 27.35 -13.32
N SER A 842 26.92 28.31 -12.47
CA SER A 842 27.38 29.66 -12.81
C SER A 842 28.62 29.95 -11.98
N SER A 843 29.59 30.59 -12.60
CA SER A 843 30.87 31.03 -12.02
C SER A 843 30.74 32.01 -10.85
N ASP A 844 29.54 32.28 -10.34
CA ASP A 844 29.22 33.24 -9.28
C ASP A 844 29.39 32.67 -7.88
N SER A 845 30.32 31.77 -7.65
CA SER A 845 30.65 31.23 -6.33
C SER A 845 31.67 32.04 -5.55
N ASP A 846 32.18 33.15 -6.10
CA ASP A 846 33.11 34.02 -5.40
C ASP A 846 32.47 34.68 -4.17
N SER A 847 33.03 34.39 -2.99
CA SER A 847 32.53 34.84 -1.70
C SER A 847 32.35 36.35 -1.63
N ALA A 848 33.21 37.12 -2.32
CA ALA A 848 33.13 38.57 -2.38
C ALA A 848 31.90 39.11 -3.12
N VAL A 849 31.38 38.37 -4.11
CA VAL A 849 30.16 38.74 -4.85
C VAL A 849 28.91 38.42 -4.01
N LEU A 850 28.93 37.29 -3.29
CA LEU A 850 27.84 36.87 -2.42
C LEU A 850 27.63 37.83 -1.25
N ASP A 851 28.69 38.33 -0.64
CA ASP A 851 28.62 39.22 0.51
C ASP A 851 28.05 40.63 0.19
N LYS A 852 27.93 40.98 -1.11
CA LYS A 852 27.28 42.19 -1.56
C LYS A 852 25.76 42.17 -1.39
N TYR A 853 25.16 41.01 -1.42
CA TYR A 853 23.70 40.83 -1.31
C TYR A 853 23.36 40.11 -0.01
N ARG A 854 22.55 40.74 0.83
CA ARG A 854 22.07 40.20 2.09
C ARG A 854 20.57 40.26 2.14
N ASN A 855 19.95 39.12 2.48
CA ASN A 855 18.51 39.06 2.65
C ASN A 855 18.04 40.07 3.70
N PRO A 856 17.07 40.93 3.39
CA PRO A 856 16.64 42.02 4.27
C PRO A 856 16.10 41.53 5.62
N GLU A 857 15.46 40.40 5.65
CA GLU A 857 14.86 39.86 6.87
C GLU A 857 15.81 38.99 7.72
N GLY A 858 17.04 38.74 7.24
CA GLY A 858 18.04 38.00 7.99
C GLY A 858 18.55 36.69 7.36
N ARG A 859 19.12 35.83 8.21
CA ARG A 859 19.76 34.57 7.82
C ARG A 859 18.74 33.49 7.52
N THR A 860 18.94 32.76 6.41
CA THR A 860 18.09 31.65 5.97
C THR A 860 18.77 30.29 6.09
N GLY A 861 20.07 30.25 6.43
CA GLY A 861 20.81 28.99 6.56
C GLY A 861 21.39 28.43 5.27
N ILE A 862 21.32 29.17 4.13
CA ILE A 862 21.91 28.74 2.86
C ILE A 862 22.38 29.95 2.08
N ARG A 863 23.59 29.90 1.51
CA ARG A 863 24.18 30.96 0.67
C ARG A 863 24.02 30.64 -0.82
N GLY A 864 24.21 31.67 -1.62
CA GLY A 864 24.17 31.55 -3.09
C GLY A 864 22.83 31.96 -3.67
N LYS A 865 22.63 31.64 -4.93
CA LYS A 865 21.43 31.99 -5.71
C LYS A 865 20.26 30.99 -5.48
N GLY A 866 20.57 29.78 -5.06
CA GLY A 866 19.58 28.71 -4.94
C GLY A 866 18.94 28.35 -6.28
N ALA A 867 17.63 28.23 -6.28
CA ALA A 867 16.80 28.03 -7.47
C ALA A 867 16.33 29.35 -8.12
N LEU A 868 16.72 30.51 -7.53
CA LEU A 868 16.34 31.83 -8.03
C LEU A 868 17.23 32.25 -9.23
N LYS A 869 16.74 33.20 -10.04
CA LYS A 869 17.43 33.58 -11.29
C LYS A 869 18.62 34.47 -11.05
N SER A 870 18.56 35.37 -10.08
CA SER A 870 19.60 36.38 -9.80
C SER A 870 19.89 36.51 -8.30
N LEU A 871 21.09 36.94 -7.96
CA LEU A 871 21.41 37.42 -6.61
C LEU A 871 20.62 38.69 -6.32
N GLY A 872 20.24 38.89 -5.05
CA GLY A 872 19.41 40.00 -4.62
C GLY A 872 17.91 39.73 -4.82
N PRO A 873 17.11 40.80 -4.98
CA PRO A 873 15.66 40.68 -5.14
C PRO A 873 15.26 40.07 -6.48
N ASN A 874 14.36 39.07 -6.45
CA ASN A 874 13.76 38.46 -7.62
C ASN A 874 12.27 38.83 -7.66
N PRO A 875 11.88 39.85 -8.46
CA PRO A 875 10.52 40.37 -8.46
C PRO A 875 9.53 39.38 -9.09
N ILE A 876 8.41 39.14 -8.40
CA ILE A 876 7.26 38.37 -8.87
C ILE A 876 6.03 39.30 -8.88
N LEU A 877 5.18 39.13 -9.88
CA LEU A 877 3.94 39.86 -10.03
C LEU A 877 2.75 38.92 -9.90
N HIS A 878 1.83 39.25 -8.97
CA HIS A 878 0.59 38.49 -8.73
C HIS A 878 -0.64 39.38 -9.01
N PRO A 879 -1.38 39.20 -10.10
CA PRO A 879 -2.65 39.84 -10.31
C PRO A 879 -3.77 39.13 -9.54
N ILE A 880 -4.48 39.83 -8.68
CA ILE A 880 -5.73 39.39 -8.07
C ILE A 880 -6.88 39.91 -8.90
N ILE A 881 -7.49 39.01 -9.68
CA ILE A 881 -8.64 39.37 -10.52
C ILE A 881 -9.87 38.91 -9.78
N THR A 882 -10.78 39.86 -9.44
CA THR A 882 -12.00 39.59 -8.67
C THR A 882 -13.25 39.83 -9.51
N ARG A 883 -14.31 39.12 -9.17
CA ARG A 883 -15.67 39.31 -9.74
C ARG A 883 -16.75 39.03 -8.70
N TRP A 884 -17.95 39.53 -8.94
CA TRP A 884 -19.12 39.13 -8.19
C TRP A 884 -19.77 37.86 -8.82
N ARG A 885 -19.99 36.79 -8.00
CA ARG A 885 -20.76 35.64 -8.44
C ARG A 885 -22.20 36.00 -8.76
N ASP A 886 -22.82 36.77 -7.86
CA ASP A 886 -24.25 37.10 -7.90
C ASP A 886 -24.53 38.52 -8.36
N ALA A 887 -25.74 38.74 -8.85
CA ALA A 887 -26.24 40.10 -9.14
C ALA A 887 -26.44 40.92 -7.85
N GLU A 888 -26.66 40.27 -6.72
CA GLU A 888 -26.86 40.86 -5.39
C GLU A 888 -25.55 41.29 -4.70
N ARG A 889 -24.40 41.01 -5.31
CA ARG A 889 -23.06 41.33 -4.80
C ARG A 889 -22.77 40.76 -3.41
N LYS A 890 -23.22 39.54 -3.15
CA LYS A 890 -23.01 38.84 -1.85
C LYS A 890 -21.72 38.00 -1.79
N VAL A 891 -21.34 37.39 -2.90
CA VAL A 891 -20.20 36.51 -2.95
C VAL A 891 -19.17 37.05 -3.92
N LEU A 892 -18.00 37.40 -3.37
CA LEU A 892 -16.83 37.84 -4.13
C LEU A 892 -15.97 36.62 -4.48
N GLU A 893 -15.59 36.48 -5.75
CA GLU A 893 -14.72 35.42 -6.24
C GLU A 893 -13.42 36.01 -6.79
N PHE A 894 -12.33 35.23 -6.68
CA PHE A 894 -11.06 35.55 -7.31
C PHE A 894 -10.60 34.45 -8.24
N LEU A 895 -9.80 34.77 -9.24
CA LEU A 895 -9.22 33.80 -10.16
C LEU A 895 -8.02 33.14 -9.50
N ALA A 896 -8.05 31.78 -9.40
CA ALA A 896 -6.99 30.97 -8.83
C ALA A 896 -6.45 29.97 -9.86
N ILE A 897 -5.21 29.58 -9.70
CA ILE A 897 -4.52 28.53 -10.45
C ILE A 897 -4.16 27.37 -9.50
N TRP A 898 -4.34 26.15 -9.96
CA TRP A 898 -3.94 24.98 -9.19
C TRP A 898 -2.45 24.72 -9.33
N GLU A 899 -1.74 24.56 -8.21
CA GLU A 899 -0.31 24.29 -8.16
C GLU A 899 -0.07 22.82 -7.74
N ASP A 900 0.26 21.98 -8.72
CA ASP A 900 0.40 20.52 -8.50
C ASP A 900 1.53 20.17 -7.51
N ALA A 901 2.56 20.99 -7.44
CA ALA A 901 3.72 20.74 -6.58
C ALA A 901 3.40 20.84 -5.09
N GLU A 902 2.53 21.76 -4.71
CA GLU A 902 2.17 22.06 -3.32
C GLU A 902 0.72 21.67 -2.99
N LYS A 903 -0.03 21.16 -3.98
CA LYS A 903 -1.43 20.70 -3.86
C LYS A 903 -2.36 21.76 -3.24
N HIS A 904 -2.20 23.02 -3.62
CA HIS A 904 -3.07 24.10 -3.16
C HIS A 904 -3.41 25.08 -4.30
N TRP A 905 -4.41 25.92 -4.06
CA TRP A 905 -4.76 27.00 -4.97
C TRP A 905 -3.84 28.20 -4.71
N ALA A 906 -3.31 28.79 -5.76
CA ALA A 906 -2.44 29.96 -5.70
C ALA A 906 -2.99 31.11 -6.58
N LEU A 907 -2.54 32.31 -6.31
CA LEU A 907 -2.79 33.43 -7.24
C LEU A 907 -1.99 33.22 -8.52
N PRO A 908 -2.57 33.46 -9.70
CA PRO A 908 -1.81 33.47 -10.93
C PRO A 908 -0.65 34.42 -10.81
N GLY A 909 0.59 33.96 -10.98
CA GLY A 909 1.77 34.80 -10.77
C GLY A 909 2.98 34.34 -11.56
N GLY A 910 3.97 35.18 -11.68
CA GLY A 910 5.20 34.83 -12.37
C GLY A 910 6.28 35.90 -12.29
N PRO A 911 7.54 35.53 -12.65
CA PRO A 911 8.65 36.47 -12.57
C PRO A 911 8.38 37.72 -13.41
N ALA A 912 8.49 38.92 -12.79
CA ALA A 912 8.35 40.18 -13.49
C ALA A 912 9.65 40.54 -14.23
N LYS A 913 9.53 41.00 -15.47
CA LYS A 913 10.65 41.59 -16.22
C LYS A 913 10.62 43.12 -16.09
N PRO A 914 11.76 43.76 -16.05
CA PRO A 914 11.84 45.20 -15.75
C PRO A 914 11.02 46.14 -16.66
N GLU A 915 10.68 45.72 -17.88
CA GLU A 915 9.94 46.54 -18.86
C GLU A 915 8.59 45.91 -19.26
N GLU A 916 8.14 44.84 -18.55
CA GLU A 916 6.92 44.12 -18.92
C GLU A 916 5.70 44.71 -18.18
N CYS A 917 4.65 45.09 -18.93
CA CYS A 917 3.41 45.55 -18.33
C CYS A 917 2.55 44.38 -17.80
N LEU A 918 1.61 44.67 -16.90
CA LEU A 918 0.74 43.67 -16.28
C LEU A 918 0.02 42.79 -17.32
N ALA A 919 -0.43 43.34 -18.42
CA ALA A 919 -1.10 42.63 -19.49
C ALA A 919 -0.19 41.61 -20.17
N GLN A 920 1.06 41.95 -20.43
CA GLN A 920 2.06 41.04 -21.03
C GLN A 920 2.47 39.92 -20.07
N THR A 921 2.60 40.23 -18.79
CA THR A 921 2.89 39.26 -17.75
C THR A 921 1.74 38.24 -17.66
N LEU A 922 0.48 38.70 -17.70
CA LEU A 922 -0.70 37.85 -17.63
C LEU A 922 -0.83 36.98 -18.89
N GLU A 923 -0.56 37.50 -20.09
CA GLU A 923 -0.53 36.71 -21.34
C GLU A 923 0.51 35.59 -21.26
N ARG A 924 1.65 35.87 -20.67
CA ARG A 924 2.73 34.88 -20.49
C ARG A 924 2.37 33.79 -19.47
N ILE A 925 1.74 34.17 -18.34
CA ILE A 925 1.31 33.26 -17.29
C ILE A 925 0.17 32.37 -17.79
N LEU A 926 -0.83 32.99 -18.46
CA LEU A 926 -2.01 32.28 -18.98
C LEU A 926 -1.75 31.56 -20.30
N GLY A 927 -0.60 31.77 -20.96
CA GLY A 927 -0.23 31.16 -22.23
C GLY A 927 -1.11 31.54 -23.42
N LYS A 928 -1.90 32.58 -23.29
CA LYS A 928 -2.86 33.04 -24.32
C LYS A 928 -2.87 34.56 -24.47
N LYS A 929 -3.03 35.02 -25.72
CA LYS A 929 -3.11 36.44 -26.00
C LYS A 929 -4.49 37.02 -25.59
N LEU A 930 -4.45 38.15 -24.92
CA LEU A 930 -5.64 38.94 -24.53
C LEU A 930 -5.99 39.97 -25.63
N HIS A 931 -7.25 40.34 -25.73
CA HIS A 931 -7.71 41.35 -26.69
C HIS A 931 -7.14 42.73 -26.36
N ASP A 932 -6.80 43.53 -27.35
CA ASP A 932 -6.18 44.85 -27.14
C ASP A 932 -7.00 45.82 -26.27
N LYS A 933 -8.34 45.74 -26.33
CA LYS A 933 -9.21 46.49 -25.41
C LYS A 933 -9.16 46.01 -23.96
N THR A 934 -8.71 44.79 -23.72
CA THR A 934 -8.52 44.18 -22.42
C THR A 934 -7.22 44.63 -21.80
N LYS A 935 -6.15 44.81 -22.62
CA LYS A 935 -4.81 45.23 -22.18
C LYS A 935 -4.82 46.60 -21.51
N SER A 936 -5.51 47.57 -22.12
CA SER A 936 -5.55 48.93 -21.58
C SER A 936 -6.29 49.07 -20.23
N LYS A 937 -7.15 48.09 -19.87
CA LYS A 937 -7.82 48.07 -18.58
C LYS A 937 -6.98 47.40 -17.50
N LEU A 938 -6.16 46.44 -17.87
CA LEU A 938 -5.26 45.73 -16.94
C LEU A 938 -4.19 46.64 -16.38
N ASP A 939 -3.69 47.59 -17.16
CA ASP A 939 -2.66 48.54 -16.69
C ASP A 939 -3.20 49.56 -15.67
N ALA A 940 -4.52 49.59 -15.42
CA ALA A 940 -5.17 50.45 -14.41
C ALA A 940 -5.40 49.75 -13.05
N GLY A 941 -4.80 48.64 -12.82
CA GLY A 941 -4.92 47.85 -11.54
C GLY A 941 -4.31 48.62 -10.36
N GLU A 942 -4.94 48.49 -9.18
CA GLU A 942 -4.47 49.10 -7.94
C GLU A 942 -3.45 48.15 -7.25
N GLN A 943 -2.29 48.74 -6.85
CA GLN A 943 -1.27 47.96 -6.11
C GLN A 943 -1.66 47.84 -4.63
N VAL A 944 -1.88 46.59 -4.19
CA VAL A 944 -2.28 46.25 -2.82
C VAL A 944 -1.07 46.00 -1.93
N TYR A 945 -0.06 45.29 -2.46
CA TYR A 945 1.14 44.96 -1.69
C TYR A 945 2.39 45.04 -2.57
N LYS A 946 3.48 45.45 -2.00
CA LYS A 946 4.82 45.35 -2.59
C LYS A 946 5.84 45.16 -1.49
N GLY A 947 6.58 44.09 -1.52
CA GLY A 947 7.61 43.83 -0.50
C GLY A 947 8.17 42.44 -0.53
N TYR A 948 8.94 42.13 0.47
CA TYR A 948 9.54 40.82 0.71
C TYR A 948 8.45 39.73 0.95
N VAL A 949 8.74 38.53 0.52
CA VAL A 949 7.90 37.34 0.78
C VAL A 949 8.74 36.23 1.38
N ASP A 950 8.28 35.64 2.48
CA ASP A 950 8.89 34.43 3.04
C ASP A 950 8.56 33.22 2.17
N ASP A 951 9.53 32.81 1.33
CA ASP A 951 9.41 31.70 0.38
C ASP A 951 10.52 30.69 0.65
N SER A 952 10.19 29.41 0.54
CA SER A 952 11.13 28.32 0.76
C SER A 952 12.38 28.35 -0.13
N ARG A 953 12.31 29.04 -1.28
CA ARG A 953 13.44 29.23 -2.22
C ARG A 953 14.39 30.34 -1.84
N ASN A 954 14.05 31.18 -0.85
CA ASN A 954 14.91 32.30 -0.41
C ASN A 954 16.22 31.79 0.18
N THR A 955 17.29 32.54 -0.07
CA THR A 955 18.62 32.28 0.44
C THR A 955 19.14 33.55 1.16
N ASP A 956 20.30 33.46 1.75
CA ASP A 956 21.00 34.61 2.35
C ASP A 956 21.32 35.71 1.32
N ASN A 957 21.46 35.33 0.05
CA ASN A 957 21.96 36.20 -1.01
C ASN A 957 20.95 36.43 -2.15
N ALA A 958 19.80 35.72 -2.15
CA ALA A 958 18.75 35.87 -3.13
C ALA A 958 17.37 35.66 -2.49
N TRP A 959 16.41 36.53 -2.77
CA TRP A 959 15.07 36.47 -2.16
C TRP A 959 14.00 36.93 -3.13
N ILE A 960 12.77 36.58 -2.83
CA ILE A 960 11.60 36.96 -3.62
C ILE A 960 10.98 38.24 -3.06
N GLU A 961 10.73 39.19 -3.95
CA GLU A 961 9.88 40.36 -3.71
C GLU A 961 8.65 40.24 -4.57
N THR A 962 7.45 40.35 -3.98
CA THR A 962 6.21 40.28 -4.74
C THR A 962 5.54 41.63 -4.83
N THR A 963 4.91 41.87 -5.98
CA THR A 963 3.97 42.96 -6.18
C THR A 963 2.61 42.38 -6.46
N ILE A 964 1.60 42.67 -5.64
CA ILE A 964 0.23 42.24 -5.80
C ILE A 964 -0.61 43.39 -6.33
N ILE A 965 -1.25 43.19 -7.45
CA ILE A 965 -2.12 44.15 -8.11
C ILE A 965 -3.53 43.62 -8.17
N THR A 966 -4.52 44.38 -7.70
CA THR A 966 -5.93 44.00 -7.76
C THR A 966 -6.63 44.62 -8.94
N LEU A 967 -7.54 43.84 -9.52
CA LEU A 967 -8.42 44.27 -10.59
C LEU A 967 -9.81 43.67 -10.40
N HIS A 968 -10.83 44.52 -10.27
CA HIS A 968 -12.22 44.09 -10.20
C HIS A 968 -12.88 44.07 -11.56
N CYS A 969 -13.56 42.94 -11.92
CA CYS A 969 -14.21 42.78 -13.22
C CYS A 969 -15.72 42.75 -13.09
N ASP A 970 -16.39 43.69 -13.75
CA ASP A 970 -17.85 43.61 -13.92
C ASP A 970 -18.25 42.57 -14.99
N LYS A 971 -19.44 41.95 -14.81
CA LYS A 971 -19.93 40.83 -15.65
C LYS A 971 -19.95 41.09 -17.15
N ASN A 972 -20.10 42.32 -17.62
CA ASN A 972 -20.24 42.70 -19.03
C ASN A 972 -18.96 43.29 -19.66
N THR A 973 -17.78 43.03 -19.07
CA THR A 973 -16.53 43.57 -19.61
C THR A 973 -15.91 42.62 -20.64
N PRO A 974 -15.23 43.11 -21.68
CA PRO A 974 -14.48 42.25 -22.62
C PRO A 974 -13.46 41.37 -21.93
N LEU A 975 -12.82 41.88 -20.86
CA LEU A 975 -11.90 41.12 -20.01
C LEU A 975 -12.56 39.87 -19.42
N MET A 976 -13.79 40.00 -18.93
CA MET A 976 -14.51 38.88 -18.32
C MET A 976 -14.82 37.77 -19.34
N THR A 977 -15.13 38.17 -20.56
CA THR A 977 -15.37 37.21 -21.67
C THR A 977 -14.10 36.46 -22.04
N ASP A 978 -12.96 37.16 -22.10
CA ASP A 978 -11.66 36.54 -22.39
C ASP A 978 -11.24 35.60 -21.26
N LEU A 979 -11.39 36.01 -20.00
CA LEU A 979 -11.02 35.22 -18.83
C LEU A 979 -11.89 33.95 -18.72
N ASN A 980 -13.20 34.02 -18.92
CA ASN A 980 -14.07 32.86 -18.90
C ASN A 980 -13.68 31.83 -19.99
N ARG A 981 -13.38 32.30 -21.21
CA ARG A 981 -12.88 31.44 -22.30
C ARG A 981 -11.53 30.78 -21.96
N ILE A 982 -10.66 31.49 -21.25
CA ILE A 982 -9.37 30.95 -20.80
C ILE A 982 -9.59 29.90 -19.71
N VAL A 983 -10.43 30.15 -18.73
CA VAL A 983 -10.81 29.21 -17.68
C VAL A 983 -11.40 27.93 -18.28
N GLU A 984 -12.39 28.03 -19.17
CA GLU A 984 -12.99 26.88 -19.85
C GLU A 984 -11.96 26.04 -20.62
N SER A 985 -11.00 26.71 -21.28
CA SER A 985 -9.97 26.00 -22.04
C SER A 985 -8.83 25.45 -21.17
N SER A 986 -8.69 25.86 -19.91
CA SER A 986 -7.67 25.39 -18.96
C SER A 986 -8.08 24.10 -18.23
N LEU A 987 -9.34 23.71 -18.24
CA LEU A 987 -9.86 22.52 -17.57
C LEU A 987 -9.19 21.19 -18.01
N SER A 988 -8.57 21.19 -19.19
CA SER A 988 -7.82 20.04 -19.72
C SER A 988 -6.30 20.16 -19.58
N SER A 989 -5.78 21.23 -18.97
CA SER A 989 -4.34 21.49 -18.78
C SER A 989 -3.83 20.96 -17.44
N HIS A 990 -2.52 20.79 -17.30
CA HIS A 990 -1.87 20.41 -16.04
C HIS A 990 -2.01 21.48 -14.93
N GLN A 991 -2.40 22.69 -15.28
CA GLN A 991 -2.62 23.80 -14.35
C GLN A 991 -4.01 24.40 -14.59
N PRO A 992 -5.08 23.84 -14.04
CA PRO A 992 -6.42 24.36 -14.21
C PRO A 992 -6.59 25.70 -13.52
N LEU A 993 -7.32 26.60 -14.16
CA LEU A 993 -7.75 27.88 -13.62
C LEU A 993 -9.19 27.78 -13.15
N GLN A 994 -9.50 28.30 -11.98
CA GLN A 994 -10.87 28.29 -11.44
C GLN A 994 -11.17 29.57 -10.65
N TRP A 995 -12.45 29.94 -10.64
CA TRP A 995 -12.94 30.99 -9.77
C TRP A 995 -13.19 30.43 -8.37
N GLN A 996 -12.51 30.99 -7.37
CA GLN A 996 -12.62 30.60 -5.97
C GLN A 996 -13.28 31.73 -5.15
N GLU A 997 -14.02 31.38 -4.10
CA GLU A 997 -14.63 32.33 -3.20
C GLU A 997 -13.60 32.99 -2.29
N VAL A 998 -13.68 34.29 -2.15
CA VAL A 998 -12.84 35.03 -1.20
C VAL A 998 -13.33 34.76 0.21
N SER A 999 -12.64 33.89 0.95
CA SER A 999 -12.99 33.52 2.32
C SER A 999 -11.73 33.17 3.13
N SER A 1000 -11.84 33.20 4.45
CA SER A 1000 -10.78 32.76 5.36
C SER A 1000 -10.39 31.29 5.20
N ALA A 1001 -11.29 30.47 4.65
CA ALA A 1001 -11.06 29.06 4.34
C ALA A 1001 -10.33 28.82 3.00
N ALA A 1002 -10.01 29.88 2.22
CA ALA A 1002 -9.29 29.73 0.97
C ALA A 1002 -7.87 29.17 1.23
N SER A 1003 -7.57 28.04 0.57
CA SER A 1003 -6.26 27.36 0.70
C SER A 1003 -5.21 28.08 -0.15
N VAL A 1004 -4.74 29.21 0.31
CA VAL A 1004 -3.71 30.05 -0.34
C VAL A 1004 -2.59 30.38 0.65
N CYS A 1005 -1.43 30.78 0.17
CA CYS A 1005 -0.30 31.18 1.02
C CYS A 1005 -0.65 32.33 1.98
N PRO A 1006 -0.02 32.44 3.17
CA PRO A 1006 -0.36 33.45 4.17
C PRO A 1006 -0.36 34.89 3.64
N TYR A 1007 0.68 35.31 2.89
CA TYR A 1007 0.76 36.65 2.32
C TYR A 1007 -0.33 36.91 1.25
N GLN A 1008 -0.74 35.89 0.50
CA GLN A 1008 -1.83 35.98 -0.47
C GLN A 1008 -3.18 36.09 0.25
N ARG A 1009 -3.34 35.38 1.37
CA ARG A 1009 -4.54 35.44 2.22
C ARG A 1009 -4.72 36.85 2.81
N GLU A 1010 -3.66 37.48 3.27
CA GLU A 1010 -3.73 38.86 3.80
C GLU A 1010 -4.11 39.86 2.70
N ALA A 1011 -3.58 39.71 1.49
CA ALA A 1011 -4.00 40.56 0.35
C ALA A 1011 -5.49 40.32 0.00
N LEU A 1012 -5.99 39.07 0.02
CA LEU A 1012 -7.40 38.76 -0.19
C LEU A 1012 -8.29 39.36 0.91
N ARG A 1013 -7.82 39.37 2.17
CA ARG A 1013 -8.52 40.00 3.30
C ARG A 1013 -8.66 41.51 3.10
N GLN A 1014 -7.61 42.20 2.69
CA GLN A 1014 -7.67 43.61 2.38
C GLN A 1014 -8.62 43.92 1.23
N ILE A 1015 -8.66 43.06 0.21
CA ILE A 1015 -9.61 43.19 -0.91
C ILE A 1015 -11.05 42.93 -0.44
N ALA A 1016 -11.29 41.93 0.39
CA ALA A 1016 -12.61 41.70 0.97
C ALA A 1016 -13.10 42.92 1.78
N GLN A 1017 -12.20 43.52 2.57
CA GLN A 1017 -12.52 44.72 3.32
C GLN A 1017 -12.83 45.93 2.41
N SER A 1018 -12.06 46.14 1.33
CA SER A 1018 -12.33 47.21 0.35
C SER A 1018 -13.68 47.07 -0.35
N HIS A 1019 -14.11 45.86 -0.59
CA HIS A 1019 -15.41 45.51 -1.17
C HIS A 1019 -16.54 45.33 -0.13
N LYS A 1020 -16.26 45.56 1.17
CA LYS A 1020 -17.20 45.40 2.30
C LYS A 1020 -17.88 44.02 2.36
N THR A 1021 -17.16 42.98 2.06
CA THR A 1021 -17.58 41.57 2.17
C THR A 1021 -17.00 40.92 3.43
N HIS A 1022 -17.65 39.86 3.93
CA HIS A 1022 -17.07 39.00 4.97
C HIS A 1022 -15.93 38.20 4.39
N PHE A 1023 -14.83 38.10 5.16
CA PHE A 1023 -13.64 37.32 4.79
C PHE A 1023 -13.56 36.06 5.62
#